data_0d21ab1fdc08bdd52e40d6b77cd4dfba
#
_entry.id   0d21ab1fdc08bdd52e40d6b77cd4dfba
#
_cell.length_a   1.000
_cell.length_b   1.000
_cell.length_c   1.000
_cell.angle_alpha   90.00
_cell.angle_beta   90.00
_cell.angle_gamma   90.00
#
_symmetry.space_group_name_H-M   'P 1'
#
loop_
_entity.id
_entity.type
_entity.pdbx_description
1 polymer ?
#
loop_
_entity_poly.entity_id
_entity_poly.type
_entity_poly.pdbx_seq_one_letter_code
_entity_poly.pdbx_strand_id
1 'polypeptide(L)'
;MPRTVGVWAFVLVLACGAPASEAQAPQRSEEHGSRIALSTATITVDPTEPSYVQYAARDLSAYLEQITGLPRAAAKPRSAGGTRVAIGTAAARSLGVEFGALDDLRDDGFVIRSFEQRGGAVLAVAGRDPHGTNIGVATLLQLIRADGRLAYVDAPVDRRESPTYAVRGIHLNGWPLNYPYAFRAWKEADWKRFVDIAWAQRINLFYLWPFMEILPVPLSSGDEAYLQEVHRVVEYAQRQRGMDVWIMQSANRIGVSDCGVRDPRVRPYWVNDCQKDMNPADPAQFARIEQSFDAFYAIVNNAKAYVMIDSDPGGWPQSPLDDQVRIFKAARRLIDGHAAAGTRPTLIDWMHVGWGRHKFFTSTDSVVGAYDWTDKNPDESDVAFMGETIRTFKAQLDEPWGLIAGQPPYLSIVAKEQVLGKTVYLPYGAIESEPAFPATNLGQDSVRRVFTRAGEFTGLRGVMGNNQLMLLQFPRTFYFFMSAWNTQYLDRAEPDVLLDLARQLYPAQQRLIADAFLALRDDDAERIGSLLSRLEALEGGGDAGPAGALGRLLFPDALAVVRNLRMQLEIRQARQAFVAAMRGRPTKADAARLVERYFDRLLEWNKETGWDKMIAITVWPRPIYEAGKDLTEALYRLKQILAEGAPYTGYGRIDAFFGPMVTALRAKYDEDSVMVGCIEPFKLAVVQSQ
;
A
#
# COMPACT_ATOMS: atom_id res chain seq x y z
N MET A 1 29.57 40.19 35.49
CA MET A 1 30.26 40.72 34.28
C MET A 1 29.27 40.71 33.17
N PRO A 2 28.80 41.85 32.67
CA PRO A 2 27.78 41.93 31.66
C PRO A 2 28.38 41.84 30.26
N ARG A 3 27.73 41.09 29.37
CA ARG A 3 28.05 41.01 27.93
C ARG A 3 27.13 41.96 27.17
N THR A 4 27.75 42.85 26.46
CA THR A 4 27.23 43.89 25.61
C THR A 4 26.46 43.34 24.40
N VAL A 5 25.26 43.89 24.17
CA VAL A 5 24.39 43.71 23.00
C VAL A 5 24.83 44.73 21.93
N GLY A 6 25.24 44.24 20.76
CA GLY A 6 25.52 45.08 19.61
C GLY A 6 24.27 45.28 18.76
N VAL A 7 23.82 46.54 18.65
CA VAL A 7 22.73 46.97 17.78
C VAL A 7 23.33 47.25 16.38
N TRP A 8 22.83 46.59 15.35
CA TRP A 8 23.10 46.92 13.96
C TRP A 8 21.93 47.69 13.36
N ALA A 9 22.20 48.93 12.97
CA ALA A 9 21.25 49.79 12.30
C ALA A 9 21.22 49.45 10.80
N PHE A 10 20.04 49.17 10.25
CA PHE A 10 19.82 49.07 8.79
C PHE A 10 19.46 50.45 8.25
N VAL A 11 20.23 50.92 7.32
CA VAL A 11 19.98 52.13 6.52
C VAL A 11 19.04 51.75 5.37
N LEU A 12 17.85 52.36 5.33
CA LEU A 12 16.88 52.24 4.24
C LEU A 12 17.27 53.24 3.14
N VAL A 13 17.69 52.71 1.97
CA VAL A 13 17.83 53.53 0.76
C VAL A 13 16.57 53.38 -0.08
N LEU A 14 15.78 54.49 -0.13
CA LEU A 14 14.66 54.64 -1.07
C LEU A 14 15.19 54.94 -2.46
N ALA A 15 15.11 54.01 -3.39
CA ALA A 15 15.30 54.25 -4.80
C ALA A 15 13.94 54.25 -5.53
N CYS A 16 13.54 55.42 -6.03
CA CYS A 16 12.43 55.56 -6.96
C CYS A 16 12.79 54.91 -8.28
N GLY A 17 12.12 53.81 -8.59
CA GLY A 17 12.27 53.09 -9.87
C GLY A 17 10.99 53.20 -10.72
N ALA A 18 11.16 53.60 -11.97
CA ALA A 18 10.14 53.69 -13.00
C ALA A 18 9.45 52.32 -13.29
N PRO A 19 8.24 52.30 -13.90
CA PRO A 19 7.54 51.08 -14.15
C PRO A 19 8.31 50.21 -15.16
N ALA A 20 8.69 49.03 -14.71
CA ALA A 20 9.26 48.00 -15.56
C ALA A 20 8.18 47.44 -16.49
N SER A 21 8.41 47.56 -17.79
CA SER A 21 7.73 46.84 -18.84
C SER A 21 7.65 45.36 -18.50
N GLU A 22 6.45 44.77 -18.53
CA GLU A 22 6.27 43.32 -18.50
C GLU A 22 7.04 42.67 -19.66
N ALA A 23 8.22 42.19 -19.34
CA ALA A 23 8.95 41.30 -20.22
C ALA A 23 8.16 39.97 -20.22
N GLN A 24 7.44 39.72 -21.31
CA GLN A 24 6.90 38.38 -21.60
C GLN A 24 8.04 37.37 -21.45
N ALA A 25 7.89 36.47 -20.49
CA ALA A 25 8.78 35.32 -20.38
C ALA A 25 8.80 34.61 -21.72
N PRO A 26 9.99 34.23 -22.24
CA PRO A 26 10.05 33.50 -23.49
C PRO A 26 9.22 32.24 -23.36
N GLN A 27 8.15 32.13 -24.16
CA GLN A 27 7.51 30.87 -24.44
C GLN A 27 8.62 29.93 -24.92
N ARG A 28 9.09 29.04 -24.04
CA ARG A 28 9.84 27.88 -24.46
C ARG A 28 8.95 27.18 -25.48
N SER A 29 9.28 27.29 -26.76
CA SER A 29 8.79 26.38 -27.77
C SER A 29 9.01 24.97 -27.19
N GLU A 30 7.94 24.26 -26.86
CA GLU A 30 8.02 22.83 -26.61
C GLU A 30 8.61 22.24 -27.90
N GLU A 31 9.90 21.93 -27.88
CA GLU A 31 10.49 21.06 -28.87
C GLU A 31 9.63 19.79 -28.86
N HIS A 32 8.82 19.61 -29.89
CA HIS A 32 8.08 18.39 -30.12
C HIS A 32 9.11 17.32 -30.41
N GLY A 33 9.60 16.67 -29.32
CA GLY A 33 10.42 15.47 -29.42
C GLY A 33 9.73 14.46 -30.34
N SER A 34 10.50 13.69 -31.07
CA SER A 34 9.95 12.67 -31.95
C SER A 34 9.11 11.69 -31.13
N ARG A 35 7.97 11.21 -31.66
CA ARG A 35 7.03 10.33 -30.99
C ARG A 35 6.94 8.99 -31.73
N ILE A 36 6.94 7.90 -30.99
CA ILE A 36 6.66 6.57 -31.54
C ILE A 36 5.18 6.27 -31.30
N ALA A 37 4.41 6.24 -32.40
CA ALA A 37 2.98 5.95 -32.36
C ALA A 37 2.74 4.47 -32.01
N LEU A 38 1.90 4.21 -31.00
CA LEU A 38 1.54 2.86 -30.57
C LEU A 38 0.11 2.48 -30.92
N SER A 39 -0.68 3.40 -31.47
CA SER A 39 -2.11 3.19 -31.75
C SER A 39 -2.38 1.99 -32.65
N THR A 40 -1.49 1.70 -33.60
CA THR A 40 -1.58 0.56 -34.53
C THR A 40 -0.44 -0.44 -34.35
N ALA A 41 0.31 -0.34 -33.25
CA ALA A 41 1.48 -1.18 -33.01
C ALA A 41 1.10 -2.67 -32.96
N THR A 42 1.92 -3.53 -33.56
CA THR A 42 1.84 -4.99 -33.41
C THR A 42 2.70 -5.43 -32.23
N ILE A 43 2.11 -6.18 -31.32
CA ILE A 43 2.82 -6.72 -30.14
C ILE A 43 3.22 -8.16 -30.43
N THR A 44 4.50 -8.46 -30.31
CA THR A 44 5.08 -9.80 -30.43
C THR A 44 5.70 -10.18 -29.09
N VAL A 45 5.28 -11.31 -28.53
CA VAL A 45 5.83 -11.86 -27.30
C VAL A 45 6.66 -13.08 -27.64
N ASP A 46 7.78 -13.25 -26.96
CA ASP A 46 8.54 -14.48 -27.00
C ASP A 46 7.69 -15.64 -26.45
N PRO A 47 7.43 -16.70 -27.24
CA PRO A 47 6.59 -17.81 -26.81
C PRO A 47 7.21 -18.63 -25.67
N THR A 48 8.49 -18.49 -25.41
CA THR A 48 9.21 -19.19 -24.33
C THR A 48 9.10 -18.46 -22.99
N GLU A 49 8.65 -17.20 -23.00
CA GLU A 49 8.43 -16.45 -21.77
C GLU A 49 7.32 -17.07 -20.91
N PRO A 50 7.46 -17.02 -19.58
CA PRO A 50 6.44 -17.55 -18.67
C PRO A 50 5.08 -16.88 -18.81
N SER A 51 4.05 -17.51 -18.23
CA SER A 51 2.67 -17.05 -18.32
C SER A 51 2.50 -15.60 -17.85
N TYR A 52 3.18 -15.16 -16.80
CA TYR A 52 3.07 -13.79 -16.28
C TYR A 52 3.60 -12.73 -17.26
N VAL A 53 4.61 -13.04 -18.09
CA VAL A 53 5.06 -12.13 -19.16
C VAL A 53 4.02 -12.06 -20.27
N GLN A 54 3.41 -13.21 -20.60
CA GLN A 54 2.31 -13.26 -21.57
C GLN A 54 1.10 -12.44 -21.09
N TYR A 55 0.81 -12.48 -19.77
CA TYR A 55 -0.25 -11.65 -19.17
C TYR A 55 0.11 -10.17 -19.23
N ALA A 56 1.33 -9.77 -18.90
CA ALA A 56 1.78 -8.39 -19.00
C ALA A 56 1.63 -7.83 -20.43
N ALA A 57 1.94 -8.64 -21.44
CA ALA A 57 1.73 -8.27 -22.85
C ALA A 57 0.24 -8.09 -23.20
N ARG A 58 -0.65 -8.91 -22.64
CA ARG A 58 -2.10 -8.72 -22.79
C ARG A 58 -2.58 -7.43 -22.14
N ASP A 59 -2.05 -7.07 -20.96
CA ASP A 59 -2.35 -5.81 -20.31
C ASP A 59 -1.91 -4.60 -21.14
N LEU A 60 -0.73 -4.70 -21.77
CA LEU A 60 -0.28 -3.69 -22.73
C LEU A 60 -1.26 -3.55 -23.90
N SER A 61 -1.69 -4.68 -24.47
CA SER A 61 -2.68 -4.69 -25.54
C SER A 61 -3.99 -4.05 -25.09
N ALA A 62 -4.53 -4.47 -23.95
CA ALA A 62 -5.78 -3.96 -23.40
C ALA A 62 -5.72 -2.45 -23.09
N TYR A 63 -4.58 -1.97 -22.57
CA TYR A 63 -4.39 -0.54 -22.32
C TYR A 63 -4.37 0.28 -23.62
N LEU A 64 -3.69 -0.22 -24.65
CA LEU A 64 -3.70 0.42 -25.96
C LEU A 64 -5.10 0.38 -26.61
N GLU A 65 -5.87 -0.69 -26.43
CA GLU A 65 -7.28 -0.77 -26.86
C GLU A 65 -8.15 0.26 -26.14
N GLN A 66 -7.96 0.42 -24.84
CA GLN A 66 -8.67 1.42 -24.03
C GLN A 66 -8.41 2.85 -24.54
N ILE A 67 -7.16 3.17 -24.87
CA ILE A 67 -6.81 4.50 -25.39
C ILE A 67 -7.37 4.71 -26.79
N THR A 68 -7.21 3.73 -27.67
CA THR A 68 -7.48 3.91 -29.11
C THR A 68 -8.95 3.62 -29.49
N GLY A 69 -9.65 2.84 -28.67
CA GLY A 69 -10.95 2.30 -29.02
C GLY A 69 -10.90 1.23 -30.13
N LEU A 70 -9.71 0.73 -30.50
CA LEU A 70 -9.52 -0.23 -31.60
C LEU A 70 -9.16 -1.61 -31.03
N PRO A 71 -9.97 -2.66 -31.32
CA PRO A 71 -9.64 -4.03 -30.93
C PRO A 71 -8.32 -4.50 -31.52
N ARG A 72 -7.42 -5.02 -30.69
CA ARG A 72 -6.07 -5.49 -31.14
C ARG A 72 -6.11 -6.76 -31.96
N ALA A 73 -7.09 -7.62 -31.75
CA ALA A 73 -7.30 -8.80 -32.62
C ALA A 73 -7.50 -8.45 -34.09
N ALA A 74 -7.89 -7.19 -34.38
CA ALA A 74 -8.03 -6.67 -35.74
C ALA A 74 -6.76 -6.03 -36.29
N ALA A 75 -5.73 -5.87 -35.51
CA ALA A 75 -4.43 -5.31 -35.95
C ALA A 75 -3.62 -6.36 -36.69
N LYS A 76 -4.13 -6.86 -37.82
CA LYS A 76 -3.27 -7.48 -38.84
C LYS A 76 -2.24 -6.42 -39.25
N PRO A 77 -0.97 -6.80 -39.47
CA PRO A 77 0.04 -5.87 -39.94
C PRO A 77 -0.47 -5.25 -41.25
N ARG A 78 -1.09 -4.08 -41.14
CA ARG A 78 -1.50 -3.28 -42.27
C ARG A 78 -0.29 -2.48 -42.71
N SER A 79 0.38 -2.95 -43.74
CA SER A 79 1.52 -2.29 -44.42
C SER A 79 2.88 -2.46 -43.71
N ALA A 80 3.91 -2.48 -44.51
CA ALA A 80 5.34 -2.59 -44.15
C ALA A 80 5.91 -1.37 -43.36
N GLY A 81 5.08 -0.56 -42.73
CA GLY A 81 5.45 0.74 -42.14
C GLY A 81 4.90 1.01 -40.73
N GLY A 82 4.49 0.00 -39.94
CA GLY A 82 3.93 0.19 -38.60
C GLY A 82 4.92 -0.03 -37.46
N THR A 83 4.62 0.57 -36.28
CA THR A 83 5.37 0.30 -35.04
C THR A 83 5.19 -1.14 -34.60
N ARG A 84 6.27 -1.79 -34.17
CA ARG A 84 6.29 -3.13 -33.62
C ARG A 84 6.79 -3.08 -32.16
N VAL A 85 6.10 -3.75 -31.27
CA VAL A 85 6.53 -3.91 -29.86
C VAL A 85 6.99 -5.35 -29.67
N ALA A 86 8.26 -5.56 -29.33
CA ALA A 86 8.84 -6.85 -29.03
C ALA A 86 9.00 -7.03 -27.52
N ILE A 87 8.47 -8.13 -26.97
CA ILE A 87 8.57 -8.46 -25.56
C ILE A 87 9.32 -9.79 -25.41
N GLY A 88 10.43 -9.73 -24.69
CA GLY A 88 11.38 -10.82 -24.56
C GLY A 88 12.49 -10.81 -25.61
N THR A 89 13.60 -11.45 -25.27
CA THR A 89 14.83 -11.42 -26.07
C THR A 89 14.66 -12.09 -27.44
N ALA A 90 13.95 -13.23 -27.52
CA ALA A 90 13.77 -13.92 -28.80
C ALA A 90 12.84 -13.12 -29.73
N ALA A 91 11.77 -12.50 -29.19
CA ALA A 91 10.90 -11.61 -29.97
C ALA A 91 11.68 -10.39 -30.52
N ALA A 92 12.52 -9.77 -29.73
CA ALA A 92 13.37 -8.65 -30.17
C ALA A 92 14.34 -9.09 -31.26
N ARG A 93 15.03 -10.21 -31.07
CA ARG A 93 15.98 -10.77 -32.04
C ARG A 93 15.30 -11.11 -33.37
N SER A 94 14.08 -11.64 -33.35
CA SER A 94 13.30 -11.93 -34.57
C SER A 94 13.00 -10.68 -35.39
N LEU A 95 13.04 -9.50 -34.76
CA LEU A 95 12.89 -8.19 -35.39
C LEU A 95 14.25 -7.50 -35.69
N GLY A 96 15.37 -8.25 -35.57
CA GLY A 96 16.71 -7.70 -35.80
C GLY A 96 17.19 -6.71 -34.74
N VAL A 97 16.70 -6.85 -33.50
CA VAL A 97 17.08 -5.98 -32.39
C VAL A 97 17.91 -6.78 -31.38
N GLU A 98 19.05 -6.19 -31.01
CA GLU A 98 19.92 -6.71 -29.94
C GLU A 98 20.06 -5.70 -28.80
N PHE A 99 19.99 -6.19 -27.56
CA PHE A 99 20.10 -5.34 -26.38
C PHE A 99 21.51 -5.15 -25.83
N GLY A 100 22.49 -5.86 -26.37
CA GLY A 100 23.81 -6.03 -25.73
C GLY A 100 23.72 -6.97 -24.52
N ALA A 101 24.72 -6.91 -23.64
CA ALA A 101 24.76 -7.77 -22.46
C ALA A 101 23.65 -7.43 -21.46
N LEU A 102 22.72 -8.35 -21.21
CA LEU A 102 21.71 -8.23 -20.15
C LEU A 102 22.23 -8.77 -18.80
N ASP A 103 23.28 -9.58 -18.84
CA ASP A 103 23.89 -10.19 -17.65
C ASP A 103 24.48 -9.19 -16.65
N ASP A 104 24.80 -7.99 -17.11
CA ASP A 104 25.27 -6.89 -16.24
C ASP A 104 24.16 -6.31 -15.36
N LEU A 105 22.88 -6.59 -15.67
CA LEU A 105 21.77 -6.17 -14.86
C LEU A 105 21.67 -7.04 -13.61
N ARG A 106 21.10 -6.50 -12.54
CA ARG A 106 20.67 -7.30 -11.38
C ARG A 106 19.41 -8.10 -11.75
N ASP A 107 19.05 -9.07 -10.92
CA ASP A 107 17.77 -9.76 -11.03
C ASP A 107 16.61 -8.75 -11.07
N ASP A 108 15.56 -9.03 -11.82
CA ASP A 108 14.46 -8.13 -12.18
C ASP A 108 14.87 -6.92 -13.04
N GLY A 109 16.14 -6.76 -13.40
CA GLY A 109 16.59 -5.68 -14.27
C GLY A 109 16.14 -5.85 -15.71
N PHE A 110 15.91 -4.74 -16.41
CA PHE A 110 15.38 -4.72 -17.76
C PHE A 110 15.98 -3.62 -18.64
N VAL A 111 15.77 -3.76 -19.94
CA VAL A 111 16.01 -2.74 -20.96
C VAL A 111 14.73 -2.50 -21.74
N ILE A 112 14.38 -1.22 -21.96
CA ILE A 112 13.38 -0.78 -22.93
C ILE A 112 14.10 0.14 -23.90
N ARG A 113 14.09 -0.23 -25.19
CA ARG A 113 14.79 0.56 -26.21
C ARG A 113 14.00 0.67 -27.50
N SER A 114 14.04 1.86 -28.10
CA SER A 114 13.48 2.10 -29.42
C SER A 114 14.56 2.06 -30.50
N PHE A 115 14.18 1.53 -31.65
CA PHE A 115 15.02 1.39 -32.82
C PHE A 115 14.25 1.87 -34.04
N GLU A 116 14.90 2.70 -34.88
CA GLU A 116 14.35 3.03 -36.17
C GLU A 116 14.80 1.99 -37.19
N GLN A 117 13.86 1.50 -37.99
CA GLN A 117 14.10 0.51 -39.03
C GLN A 117 13.40 0.94 -40.33
N ARG A 118 13.88 0.42 -41.47
CA ARG A 118 13.13 0.57 -42.71
C ARG A 118 11.73 -0.05 -42.54
N GLY A 119 10.71 0.83 -42.59
CA GLY A 119 9.32 0.38 -42.43
C GLY A 119 8.71 0.61 -41.05
N GLY A 120 9.31 1.39 -40.16
CA GLY A 120 8.72 1.81 -38.90
C GLY A 120 9.62 1.61 -37.68
N ALA A 121 9.15 2.05 -36.53
CA ALA A 121 9.87 1.90 -35.26
C ALA A 121 9.69 0.50 -34.65
N VAL A 122 10.72 0.03 -33.97
CA VAL A 122 10.64 -1.12 -33.05
C VAL A 122 10.86 -0.64 -31.64
N LEU A 123 9.93 -0.94 -30.75
CA LEU A 123 10.07 -0.72 -29.33
C LEU A 123 10.24 -2.08 -28.64
N ALA A 124 11.40 -2.33 -28.07
CA ALA A 124 11.74 -3.63 -27.55
C ALA A 124 11.92 -3.59 -26.03
N VAL A 125 11.42 -4.62 -25.36
CA VAL A 125 11.51 -4.81 -23.90
C VAL A 125 12.10 -6.20 -23.64
N ALA A 126 13.18 -6.26 -22.86
CA ALA A 126 13.75 -7.52 -22.38
C ALA A 126 14.37 -7.36 -21.00
N GLY A 127 14.26 -8.36 -20.16
CA GLY A 127 14.90 -8.42 -18.86
C GLY A 127 16.15 -9.28 -18.87
N ARG A 128 16.96 -9.17 -17.82
CA ARG A 128 17.98 -10.16 -17.48
C ARG A 128 17.38 -11.55 -17.31
N ASP A 129 16.20 -11.57 -16.73
CA ASP A 129 15.38 -12.74 -16.46
C ASP A 129 13.91 -12.45 -16.84
N PRO A 130 13.02 -13.44 -16.81
CA PRO A 130 11.62 -13.22 -17.12
C PRO A 130 10.90 -12.23 -16.20
N HIS A 131 11.30 -12.13 -14.92
CA HIS A 131 10.74 -11.14 -13.99
C HIS A 131 11.14 -9.72 -14.43
N GLY A 132 12.39 -9.53 -14.86
CA GLY A 132 12.84 -8.26 -15.45
C GLY A 132 12.04 -7.90 -16.71
N THR A 133 11.76 -8.87 -17.60
CA THR A 133 10.90 -8.64 -18.77
C THR A 133 9.49 -8.20 -18.34
N ASN A 134 8.90 -8.87 -17.36
CA ASN A 134 7.58 -8.56 -16.81
C ASN A 134 7.51 -7.13 -16.24
N ILE A 135 8.50 -6.73 -15.43
CA ILE A 135 8.60 -5.39 -14.84
C ILE A 135 8.90 -4.35 -15.92
N GLY A 136 9.67 -4.71 -16.94
CA GLY A 136 9.91 -3.86 -18.11
C GLY A 136 8.61 -3.51 -18.83
N VAL A 137 7.69 -4.48 -19.00
CA VAL A 137 6.36 -4.21 -19.57
C VAL A 137 5.52 -3.32 -18.65
N ALA A 138 5.52 -3.54 -17.34
CA ALA A 138 4.86 -2.66 -16.38
C ALA A 138 5.41 -1.21 -16.48
N THR A 139 6.72 -1.08 -16.68
CA THR A 139 7.37 0.22 -16.89
C THR A 139 6.99 0.84 -18.22
N LEU A 140 6.94 0.04 -19.30
CA LEU A 140 6.49 0.54 -20.61
C LEU A 140 5.07 1.11 -20.54
N LEU A 141 4.15 0.44 -19.84
CA LEU A 141 2.79 0.96 -19.60
C LEU A 141 2.81 2.37 -18.99
N GLN A 142 3.75 2.64 -18.07
CA GLN A 142 3.90 3.95 -17.44
C GLN A 142 4.48 5.03 -18.39
N LEU A 143 5.20 4.62 -19.43
CA LEU A 143 5.77 5.53 -20.44
C LEU A 143 4.76 5.95 -21.52
N ILE A 144 3.69 5.18 -21.69
CA ILE A 144 2.67 5.46 -22.71
C ILE A 144 1.95 6.76 -22.39
N ARG A 145 1.82 7.59 -23.42
CA ARG A 145 1.06 8.84 -23.44
C ARG A 145 -0.15 8.66 -24.32
N ALA A 146 -1.17 9.47 -24.07
CA ALA A 146 -2.36 9.55 -24.88
C ALA A 146 -2.63 11.00 -25.31
N ASP A 147 -3.03 11.19 -26.57
CA ASP A 147 -3.53 12.43 -27.12
C ASP A 147 -4.82 12.09 -27.88
N GLY A 148 -5.96 12.30 -27.23
CA GLY A 148 -7.23 11.74 -27.66
C GLY A 148 -7.13 10.21 -27.79
N ARG A 149 -7.34 9.71 -29.02
CA ARG A 149 -7.22 8.27 -29.34
C ARG A 149 -5.82 7.86 -29.85
N LEU A 150 -4.85 8.74 -29.77
CA LEU A 150 -3.49 8.44 -30.17
C LEU A 150 -2.68 7.98 -28.95
N ALA A 151 -2.22 6.74 -28.96
CA ALA A 151 -1.25 6.24 -27.99
C ALA A 151 0.17 6.38 -28.56
N TYR A 152 1.11 6.89 -27.76
CA TYR A 152 2.50 7.05 -28.15
C TYR A 152 3.45 6.98 -26.96
N VAL A 153 4.74 6.86 -27.23
CA VAL A 153 5.82 7.12 -26.28
C VAL A 153 6.73 8.19 -26.85
N ASP A 154 7.30 9.01 -25.97
CA ASP A 154 8.31 9.99 -26.38
C ASP A 154 9.58 9.27 -26.82
N ALA A 155 10.19 9.69 -27.94
CA ALA A 155 11.37 9.07 -28.53
C ALA A 155 12.59 9.98 -28.41
N PRO A 156 13.81 9.43 -28.34
CA PRO A 156 14.11 8.01 -28.26
C PRO A 156 13.80 7.42 -26.87
N VAL A 157 13.38 6.16 -26.81
CA VAL A 157 13.33 5.39 -25.57
C VAL A 157 14.64 4.63 -25.43
N ASP A 158 15.34 4.88 -24.34
CA ASP A 158 16.52 4.09 -23.93
C ASP A 158 16.53 4.04 -22.39
N ARG A 159 15.97 2.95 -21.86
CA ARG A 159 15.91 2.68 -20.45
C ARG A 159 16.66 1.40 -20.16
N ARG A 160 17.63 1.48 -19.25
CA ARG A 160 18.36 0.35 -18.71
C ARG A 160 18.32 0.47 -17.20
N GLU A 161 17.57 -0.36 -16.54
CA GLU A 161 17.27 -0.22 -15.11
C GLU A 161 17.46 -1.54 -14.37
N SER A 162 17.91 -1.44 -13.13
CA SER A 162 17.99 -2.54 -12.17
C SER A 162 17.51 -2.06 -10.81
N PRO A 163 16.83 -2.90 -10.03
CA PRO A 163 16.35 -2.49 -8.71
C PRO A 163 17.50 -2.31 -7.71
N THR A 164 17.34 -1.37 -6.78
CA THR A 164 18.27 -1.22 -5.64
C THR A 164 18.12 -2.40 -4.69
N TYR A 165 16.88 -2.79 -4.37
CA TYR A 165 16.58 -3.92 -3.50
C TYR A 165 16.02 -5.10 -4.29
N ALA A 166 16.55 -6.31 -4.05
CA ALA A 166 16.09 -7.53 -4.70
C ALA A 166 14.63 -7.85 -4.34
N VAL A 167 14.25 -7.70 -3.07
CA VAL A 167 12.88 -7.86 -2.59
C VAL A 167 12.26 -6.48 -2.35
N ARG A 168 11.14 -6.25 -2.99
CA ARG A 168 10.30 -5.05 -2.87
C ARG A 168 8.88 -5.50 -2.55
N GLY A 169 8.60 -5.57 -1.24
CA GLY A 169 7.37 -6.19 -0.75
C GLY A 169 6.30 -5.17 -0.36
N ILE A 170 5.05 -5.60 -0.43
CA ILE A 170 3.93 -4.93 0.20
C ILE A 170 3.24 -5.87 1.17
N HIS A 171 3.17 -5.45 2.44
CA HIS A 171 2.34 -6.07 3.45
C HIS A 171 0.99 -5.35 3.49
N LEU A 172 -0.08 -6.07 3.22
CA LEU A 172 -1.41 -5.55 3.45
C LEU A 172 -1.85 -5.94 4.86
N ASN A 173 -1.72 -5.00 5.76
CA ASN A 173 -2.22 -5.11 7.11
C ASN A 173 -3.70 -4.68 7.15
N GLY A 174 -4.55 -5.55 6.67
CA GLY A 174 -5.99 -5.32 6.70
C GLY A 174 -6.56 -5.56 8.09
N TRP A 175 -6.26 -4.68 9.01
CA TRP A 175 -6.73 -4.75 10.38
C TRP A 175 -8.23 -5.04 10.45
N PRO A 176 -8.66 -5.97 11.28
CA PRO A 176 -10.07 -6.27 11.47
C PRO A 176 -10.91 -5.07 11.93
N LEU A 177 -10.28 -4.02 12.49
CA LEU A 177 -10.94 -2.76 12.85
C LEU A 177 -11.35 -1.93 11.64
N ASN A 178 -10.74 -2.15 10.49
CA ASN A 178 -11.16 -1.54 9.25
C ASN A 178 -12.37 -2.25 8.64
N TYR A 179 -12.94 -3.18 9.42
CA TYR A 179 -14.16 -3.85 9.07
C TYR A 179 -15.30 -2.82 8.88
N PRO A 180 -16.10 -2.87 7.83
CA PRO A 180 -16.21 -3.90 6.81
C PRO A 180 -15.23 -3.79 5.63
N TYR A 181 -14.32 -2.88 5.66
CA TYR A 181 -13.34 -2.61 4.60
C TYR A 181 -12.08 -3.46 4.74
N ALA A 182 -11.96 -4.20 5.84
CA ALA A 182 -10.89 -5.17 6.02
C ALA A 182 -10.87 -6.16 4.87
N PHE A 183 -9.68 -6.55 4.46
CA PHE A 183 -9.51 -7.47 3.33
C PHE A 183 -10.31 -8.78 3.44
N ARG A 184 -10.76 -9.17 4.63
CA ARG A 184 -11.64 -10.32 4.81
C ARG A 184 -13.01 -10.15 4.15
N ALA A 185 -13.48 -8.91 3.97
CA ALA A 185 -14.68 -8.60 3.22
C ALA A 185 -14.43 -8.60 1.70
N TRP A 186 -13.17 -8.61 1.27
CA TRP A 186 -12.80 -8.61 -0.12
C TRP A 186 -13.17 -9.93 -0.78
N LYS A 187 -13.54 -9.83 -2.04
CA LYS A 187 -13.71 -10.96 -2.94
C LYS A 187 -12.44 -11.18 -3.74
N GLU A 188 -12.31 -12.30 -4.38
CA GLU A 188 -11.19 -12.64 -5.26
C GLU A 188 -10.87 -11.53 -6.28
N ALA A 189 -11.89 -10.85 -6.82
CA ALA A 189 -11.68 -9.74 -7.74
C ALA A 189 -11.01 -8.52 -7.09
N ASP A 190 -11.33 -8.21 -5.84
CA ASP A 190 -10.73 -7.10 -5.09
C ASP A 190 -9.24 -7.40 -4.84
N TRP A 191 -8.92 -8.64 -4.48
CA TRP A 191 -7.55 -9.12 -4.31
C TRP A 191 -6.73 -9.06 -5.58
N LYS A 192 -7.28 -9.55 -6.70
CA LYS A 192 -6.62 -9.50 -8.00
C LYS A 192 -6.29 -8.08 -8.40
N ARG A 193 -7.22 -7.15 -8.18
CA ARG A 193 -7.01 -5.73 -8.45
C ARG A 193 -5.90 -5.15 -7.58
N PHE A 194 -5.82 -5.51 -6.30
CA PHE A 194 -4.73 -5.08 -5.44
C PHE A 194 -3.37 -5.59 -5.93
N VAL A 195 -3.29 -6.87 -6.31
CA VAL A 195 -2.09 -7.48 -6.88
C VAL A 195 -1.68 -6.77 -8.18
N ASP A 196 -2.64 -6.40 -9.04
CA ASP A 196 -2.39 -5.66 -10.27
C ASP A 196 -1.80 -4.26 -10.00
N ILE A 197 -2.34 -3.56 -9.01
CA ILE A 197 -1.83 -2.26 -8.57
C ILE A 197 -0.40 -2.38 -8.01
N ALA A 198 -0.13 -3.42 -7.23
CA ALA A 198 1.19 -3.70 -6.69
C ALA A 198 2.19 -4.00 -7.83
N TRP A 199 1.83 -4.88 -8.77
CA TRP A 199 2.64 -5.19 -9.94
C TRP A 199 2.97 -3.94 -10.78
N ALA A 200 1.98 -3.08 -11.03
CA ALA A 200 2.18 -1.84 -11.78
C ALA A 200 3.17 -0.87 -11.10
N GLN A 201 3.43 -1.03 -9.80
CA GLN A 201 4.42 -0.27 -9.05
C GLN A 201 5.77 -1.01 -8.91
N ARG A 202 6.02 -2.06 -9.68
CA ARG A 202 7.26 -2.85 -9.69
C ARG A 202 7.53 -3.59 -8.38
N ILE A 203 6.47 -3.90 -7.64
CA ILE A 203 6.51 -4.75 -6.45
C ILE A 203 6.65 -6.19 -6.92
N ASN A 204 7.53 -6.97 -6.28
CA ASN A 204 7.74 -8.39 -6.61
C ASN A 204 7.40 -9.34 -5.46
N LEU A 205 6.96 -8.82 -4.33
CA LEU A 205 6.52 -9.62 -3.19
C LEU A 205 5.20 -9.10 -2.63
N PHE A 206 4.23 -10.00 -2.55
CA PHE A 206 2.97 -9.77 -1.86
C PHE A 206 2.94 -10.54 -0.54
N TYR A 207 2.81 -9.82 0.57
CA TYR A 207 2.79 -10.38 1.91
C TYR A 207 1.38 -10.29 2.48
N LEU A 208 0.75 -11.43 2.69
CA LEU A 208 -0.66 -11.57 3.02
C LEU A 208 -0.84 -12.18 4.41
N TRP A 209 -1.67 -11.55 5.22
CA TRP A 209 -2.12 -12.08 6.50
C TRP A 209 -3.58 -12.54 6.41
N PRO A 210 -3.86 -13.84 6.21
CA PRO A 210 -5.22 -14.34 6.08
C PRO A 210 -5.93 -14.54 7.43
N PHE A 211 -5.28 -14.22 8.57
CA PHE A 211 -5.81 -14.39 9.94
C PHE A 211 -6.31 -15.79 10.24
N MET A 212 -5.50 -16.80 9.93
CA MET A 212 -5.85 -18.19 10.25
C MET A 212 -6.06 -18.42 11.76
N GLU A 213 -5.44 -17.62 12.61
CA GLU A 213 -5.55 -17.66 14.05
C GLU A 213 -6.95 -17.40 14.60
N ILE A 214 -7.89 -17.07 13.75
CA ILE A 214 -9.32 -16.94 14.11
C ILE A 214 -10.16 -18.08 13.55
N LEU A 215 -9.57 -19.01 12.81
CA LEU A 215 -10.27 -20.15 12.24
C LEU A 215 -10.18 -21.32 13.22
N PRO A 216 -11.32 -21.79 13.79
CA PRO A 216 -11.32 -22.94 14.68
C PRO A 216 -11.06 -24.24 13.91
N VAL A 217 -10.45 -25.20 14.57
CA VAL A 217 -10.23 -26.54 13.99
C VAL A 217 -11.13 -27.54 14.77
N PRO A 218 -11.88 -28.41 14.06
CA PRO A 218 -11.92 -28.57 12.59
C PRO A 218 -12.54 -27.38 11.85
N LEU A 219 -12.04 -27.11 10.65
CA LEU A 219 -12.55 -26.04 9.79
C LEU A 219 -14.00 -26.31 9.40
N SER A 220 -14.82 -25.28 9.36
CA SER A 220 -16.14 -25.32 8.74
C SER A 220 -16.00 -25.27 7.20
N SER A 221 -17.06 -25.65 6.48
CA SER A 221 -17.08 -25.48 5.01
C SER A 221 -16.89 -24.04 4.56
N GLY A 222 -17.32 -23.07 5.36
CA GLY A 222 -17.08 -21.64 5.11
C GLY A 222 -15.62 -21.25 5.31
N ASP A 223 -14.94 -21.79 6.32
CA ASP A 223 -13.52 -21.60 6.56
C ASP A 223 -12.68 -22.18 5.42
N GLU A 224 -13.03 -23.40 4.99
CA GLU A 224 -12.37 -24.03 3.85
C GLU A 224 -12.54 -23.22 2.55
N ALA A 225 -13.76 -22.76 2.26
CA ALA A 225 -14.05 -21.93 1.09
C ALA A 225 -13.25 -20.61 1.12
N TYR A 226 -13.09 -20.01 2.30
CA TYR A 226 -12.25 -18.81 2.47
C TYR A 226 -10.76 -19.12 2.21
N LEU A 227 -10.23 -20.20 2.75
CA LEU A 227 -8.84 -20.60 2.52
C LEU A 227 -8.59 -21.00 1.04
N GLN A 228 -9.57 -21.59 0.37
CA GLN A 228 -9.51 -21.85 -1.07
C GLN A 228 -9.45 -20.54 -1.88
N GLU A 229 -10.15 -19.49 -1.44
CA GLU A 229 -10.03 -18.17 -2.07
C GLU A 229 -8.63 -17.60 -1.88
N VAL A 230 -8.05 -17.71 -0.68
CA VAL A 230 -6.66 -17.30 -0.42
C VAL A 230 -5.69 -18.06 -1.34
N HIS A 231 -5.85 -19.38 -1.47
CA HIS A 231 -5.05 -20.22 -2.37
C HIS A 231 -5.09 -19.70 -3.83
N ARG A 232 -6.28 -19.39 -4.36
CA ARG A 232 -6.43 -18.84 -5.71
C ARG A 232 -5.81 -17.46 -5.88
N VAL A 233 -5.85 -16.62 -4.86
CA VAL A 233 -5.18 -15.30 -4.87
C VAL A 233 -3.66 -15.48 -4.94
N VAL A 234 -3.10 -16.42 -4.17
CA VAL A 234 -1.66 -16.77 -4.22
C VAL A 234 -1.28 -17.24 -5.64
N GLU A 235 -2.07 -18.15 -6.21
CA GLU A 235 -1.84 -18.63 -7.57
C GLU A 235 -1.90 -17.50 -8.61
N TYR A 236 -2.87 -16.60 -8.49
CA TYR A 236 -2.98 -15.43 -9.38
C TYR A 236 -1.73 -14.55 -9.33
N ALA A 237 -1.29 -14.15 -8.12
CA ALA A 237 -0.13 -13.30 -7.96
C ALA A 237 1.15 -13.93 -8.56
N GLN A 238 1.36 -15.23 -8.33
CA GLN A 238 2.53 -15.93 -8.85
C GLN A 238 2.48 -16.18 -10.36
N ARG A 239 1.36 -16.73 -10.86
CA ARG A 239 1.27 -17.17 -12.26
C ARG A 239 0.92 -16.08 -13.26
N GLN A 240 0.19 -15.04 -12.80
CA GLN A 240 -0.24 -13.97 -13.70
C GLN A 240 0.55 -12.68 -13.53
N ARG A 241 1.19 -12.48 -12.37
CA ARG A 241 1.98 -11.27 -12.11
C ARG A 241 3.46 -11.54 -11.83
N GLY A 242 3.85 -12.82 -11.68
CA GLY A 242 5.23 -13.18 -11.36
C GLY A 242 5.69 -12.63 -10.00
N MET A 243 4.77 -12.47 -9.06
CA MET A 243 5.08 -11.98 -7.73
C MET A 243 5.24 -13.16 -6.77
N ASP A 244 6.26 -13.11 -5.92
CA ASP A 244 6.33 -14.00 -4.77
C ASP A 244 5.20 -13.70 -3.80
N VAL A 245 4.67 -14.71 -3.13
CA VAL A 245 3.67 -14.53 -2.07
C VAL A 245 4.17 -15.16 -0.79
N TRP A 246 4.13 -14.38 0.28
CA TRP A 246 4.39 -14.82 1.64
C TRP A 246 3.10 -14.81 2.43
N ILE A 247 2.85 -15.86 3.21
CA ILE A 247 1.66 -15.99 4.04
C ILE A 247 2.05 -15.89 5.51
N MET A 248 1.39 -14.97 6.22
CA MET A 248 1.61 -14.74 7.63
C MET A 248 0.63 -15.50 8.50
N GLN A 249 1.08 -15.90 9.66
CA GLN A 249 0.30 -16.46 10.74
C GLN A 249 0.94 -16.15 12.10
N SER A 250 0.17 -16.27 13.17
CA SER A 250 0.71 -16.27 14.53
C SER A 250 1.43 -17.60 14.83
N ALA A 251 2.48 -17.53 15.65
CA ALA A 251 3.22 -18.73 16.07
C ALA A 251 2.37 -19.66 16.96
N ASN A 252 1.54 -19.13 17.87
CA ASN A 252 0.80 -19.95 18.83
C ASN A 252 -0.62 -19.48 19.15
N ARG A 253 -1.12 -18.45 18.44
CA ARG A 253 -2.52 -18.04 18.57
C ARG A 253 -3.38 -18.84 17.62
N ILE A 254 -4.47 -19.40 18.11
CA ILE A 254 -5.38 -20.23 17.31
C ILE A 254 -6.85 -19.84 17.52
N GLY A 255 -7.68 -20.12 16.54
CA GLY A 255 -9.13 -19.93 16.60
C GLY A 255 -9.82 -20.89 17.55
N VAL A 256 -10.90 -20.42 18.17
CA VAL A 256 -11.78 -21.23 19.01
C VAL A 256 -13.21 -21.18 18.47
N SER A 257 -13.95 -22.29 18.65
CA SER A 257 -15.25 -22.51 18.01
C SER A 257 -16.43 -21.84 18.67
N ASP A 258 -16.27 -21.37 19.90
CA ASP A 258 -17.35 -20.92 20.77
C ASP A 258 -17.52 -19.39 20.85
N CYS A 259 -17.01 -18.67 19.89
CA CYS A 259 -17.09 -17.21 19.87
C CYS A 259 -18.37 -16.63 19.22
N GLY A 260 -19.29 -17.48 18.78
CA GLY A 260 -20.55 -17.04 18.16
C GLY A 260 -20.46 -16.56 16.71
N VAL A 261 -19.26 -16.43 16.15
CA VAL A 261 -19.03 -15.92 14.80
C VAL A 261 -18.85 -17.08 13.82
N ARG A 262 -19.78 -17.24 12.88
CA ARG A 262 -19.79 -18.37 11.95
C ARG A 262 -18.94 -18.13 10.68
N ASP A 263 -18.94 -16.93 10.13
CA ASP A 263 -18.18 -16.61 8.93
C ASP A 263 -16.78 -16.08 9.30
N PRO A 264 -15.69 -16.70 8.80
CA PRO A 264 -14.33 -16.27 9.08
C PRO A 264 -14.04 -14.83 8.63
N ARG A 265 -14.78 -14.32 7.64
CA ARG A 265 -14.61 -12.95 7.12
C ARG A 265 -15.10 -11.89 8.09
N VAL A 266 -15.97 -12.25 9.03
CA VAL A 266 -16.53 -11.33 10.03
C VAL A 266 -16.03 -11.59 11.44
N ARG A 267 -15.22 -12.64 11.66
CA ARG A 267 -14.63 -12.92 12.97
C ARG A 267 -13.67 -11.79 13.36
N PRO A 268 -13.91 -11.10 14.45
CA PRO A 268 -13.05 -10.02 14.87
C PRO A 268 -11.74 -10.56 15.43
N TYR A 269 -10.66 -9.93 14.99
CA TYR A 269 -9.30 -10.34 15.32
C TYR A 269 -8.96 -10.24 16.82
N TRP A 270 -9.43 -9.22 17.51
CA TRP A 270 -9.17 -9.00 18.94
C TRP A 270 -10.32 -9.34 19.86
N VAL A 271 -11.37 -9.94 19.38
CA VAL A 271 -12.34 -10.53 20.30
C VAL A 271 -11.66 -11.75 20.89
N ASN A 272 -11.19 -11.61 22.11
CA ASN A 272 -10.46 -12.65 22.85
C ASN A 272 -11.22 -13.98 22.91
N ASP A 273 -12.53 -13.95 22.70
CA ASP A 273 -13.38 -15.15 22.71
C ASP A 273 -13.25 -16.00 21.44
N CYS A 274 -12.82 -15.40 20.30
CA CYS A 274 -12.66 -16.13 19.04
C CYS A 274 -11.25 -16.71 18.82
N GLN A 275 -10.31 -16.42 19.70
CA GLN A 275 -8.93 -16.86 19.56
C GLN A 275 -8.23 -16.88 20.92
N LYS A 276 -7.27 -17.78 21.07
CA LYS A 276 -6.51 -17.93 22.32
C LYS A 276 -5.05 -18.23 22.02
N ASP A 277 -4.17 -17.64 22.82
CA ASP A 277 -2.77 -18.03 22.83
C ASP A 277 -2.62 -19.38 23.54
N MET A 278 -1.90 -20.28 22.91
CA MET A 278 -1.63 -21.61 23.42
C MET A 278 -0.25 -21.64 24.08
N ASN A 279 -0.20 -22.28 25.26
CA ASN A 279 1.05 -22.58 25.92
C ASN A 279 1.79 -23.71 25.18
N PRO A 280 2.92 -23.44 24.52
CA PRO A 280 3.60 -24.49 23.79
C PRO A 280 4.27 -25.52 24.69
N ALA A 281 4.48 -25.24 25.98
CA ALA A 281 4.99 -26.21 26.93
C ALA A 281 3.95 -27.27 27.32
N ASP A 282 2.67 -26.98 27.18
CA ASP A 282 1.57 -27.93 27.38
C ASP A 282 1.40 -28.82 26.15
N PRO A 283 1.57 -30.17 26.25
CA PRO A 283 1.45 -31.06 25.11
C PRO A 283 0.07 -31.03 24.43
N ALA A 284 -1.01 -30.83 25.15
CA ALA A 284 -2.36 -30.79 24.59
C ALA A 284 -2.61 -29.50 23.83
N GLN A 285 -2.12 -28.37 24.33
CA GLN A 285 -2.19 -27.08 23.65
C GLN A 285 -1.26 -27.04 22.43
N PHE A 286 -0.08 -27.61 22.54
CA PHE A 286 0.85 -27.75 21.40
C PHE A 286 0.25 -28.59 20.26
N ALA A 287 -0.41 -29.70 20.59
CA ALA A 287 -1.10 -30.50 19.57
C ALA A 287 -2.21 -29.70 18.85
N ARG A 288 -2.86 -28.76 19.53
CA ARG A 288 -3.84 -27.86 18.87
C ARG A 288 -3.19 -26.86 17.93
N ILE A 289 -1.98 -26.36 18.25
CA ILE A 289 -1.20 -25.53 17.32
C ILE A 289 -0.90 -26.33 16.06
N GLU A 290 -0.39 -27.57 16.20
CA GLU A 290 -0.08 -28.44 15.07
C GLU A 290 -1.33 -28.76 14.22
N GLN A 291 -2.46 -29.06 14.85
CA GLN A 291 -3.73 -29.30 14.15
C GLN A 291 -4.19 -28.06 13.34
N SER A 292 -4.03 -26.85 13.90
CA SER A 292 -4.36 -25.62 13.21
C SER A 292 -3.45 -25.39 11.99
N PHE A 293 -2.16 -25.64 12.14
CA PHE A 293 -1.20 -25.51 11.03
C PHE A 293 -1.45 -26.54 9.94
N ASP A 294 -1.69 -27.79 10.30
CA ASP A 294 -1.97 -28.87 9.37
C ASP A 294 -3.21 -28.58 8.53
N ALA A 295 -4.30 -28.19 9.16
CA ALA A 295 -5.55 -27.82 8.48
C ALA A 295 -5.36 -26.64 7.51
N PHE A 296 -4.56 -25.65 7.89
CA PHE A 296 -4.28 -24.51 7.06
C PHE A 296 -3.38 -24.86 5.87
N TYR A 297 -2.25 -25.53 6.12
CA TYR A 297 -1.30 -25.88 5.06
C TYR A 297 -1.83 -26.93 4.10
N ALA A 298 -2.79 -27.74 4.50
CA ALA A 298 -3.50 -28.64 3.60
C ALA A 298 -4.21 -27.89 2.43
N ILE A 299 -4.63 -26.65 2.67
CA ILE A 299 -5.36 -25.84 1.69
C ILE A 299 -4.46 -24.76 1.08
N VAL A 300 -3.77 -23.99 1.91
CA VAL A 300 -2.88 -22.90 1.45
C VAL A 300 -1.44 -23.40 1.45
N ASN A 301 -1.08 -24.17 0.44
CA ASN A 301 0.19 -24.89 0.29
C ASN A 301 1.07 -24.39 -0.86
N ASN A 302 0.67 -23.32 -1.50
CA ASN A 302 1.29 -22.82 -2.73
C ASN A 302 2.09 -21.51 -2.54
N ALA A 303 2.25 -21.04 -1.29
CA ALA A 303 3.02 -19.83 -0.99
C ALA A 303 4.53 -20.08 -1.16
N LYS A 304 5.26 -19.02 -1.51
CA LYS A 304 6.73 -19.06 -1.61
C LYS A 304 7.40 -19.09 -0.23
N ALA A 305 6.74 -18.49 0.77
CA ALA A 305 7.19 -18.53 2.15
C ALA A 305 6.00 -18.47 3.12
N TYR A 306 6.24 -18.99 4.31
CA TYR A 306 5.33 -18.85 5.45
C TYR A 306 6.03 -18.09 6.55
N VAL A 307 5.37 -17.05 7.03
CA VAL A 307 5.90 -16.13 8.04
C VAL A 307 5.17 -16.36 9.34
N MET A 308 5.90 -16.60 10.40
CA MET A 308 5.37 -16.60 11.74
C MET A 308 5.73 -15.30 12.44
N ILE A 309 4.74 -14.61 12.98
CA ILE A 309 5.01 -13.52 13.89
C ILE A 309 5.28 -14.09 15.27
N ASP A 310 6.37 -13.66 15.88
CA ASP A 310 6.83 -14.17 17.17
C ASP A 310 5.91 -13.78 18.34
N SER A 311 5.26 -12.62 18.21
CA SER A 311 4.30 -12.08 19.18
C SER A 311 3.52 -10.93 18.53
N ASP A 312 2.35 -10.60 19.10
CA ASP A 312 1.43 -9.56 18.60
C ASP A 312 0.94 -9.77 17.14
N PRO A 313 0.10 -10.80 16.93
CA PRO A 313 -0.56 -11.62 17.96
C PRO A 313 0.26 -12.85 18.31
N GLY A 314 0.06 -13.33 19.53
CA GLY A 314 0.69 -14.55 20.03
C GLY A 314 1.79 -14.28 21.04
N GLY A 315 2.71 -15.21 21.11
CA GLY A 315 3.71 -15.28 22.17
C GLY A 315 3.17 -15.99 23.43
N TRP A 316 4.07 -16.33 24.33
CA TRP A 316 3.68 -16.87 25.63
C TRP A 316 4.61 -16.28 26.71
N PRO A 317 4.06 -15.62 27.76
CA PRO A 317 4.88 -14.97 28.78
C PRO A 317 5.90 -15.92 29.40
N GLN A 318 7.16 -15.47 29.45
CA GLN A 318 8.28 -16.22 30.03
C GLN A 318 8.58 -17.58 29.38
N SER A 319 8.00 -17.88 28.21
CA SER A 319 8.30 -19.10 27.47
C SER A 319 9.76 -19.06 26.96
N PRO A 320 10.50 -20.17 27.13
CA PRO A 320 11.85 -20.25 26.61
C PRO A 320 11.88 -20.25 25.10
N LEU A 321 13.02 -19.87 24.52
CA LEU A 321 13.24 -19.84 23.09
C LEU A 321 13.10 -21.23 22.42
N ASP A 322 13.40 -22.29 23.15
CA ASP A 322 13.20 -23.67 22.68
C ASP A 322 11.74 -23.99 22.32
N ASP A 323 10.78 -23.35 22.97
CA ASP A 323 9.36 -23.50 22.65
C ASP A 323 9.04 -22.87 21.26
N GLN A 324 9.59 -21.69 20.97
CA GLN A 324 9.49 -21.07 19.64
C GLN A 324 10.10 -21.98 18.58
N VAL A 325 11.31 -22.46 18.79
CA VAL A 325 12.00 -23.38 17.88
C VAL A 325 11.18 -24.65 17.63
N ARG A 326 10.57 -25.20 18.68
CA ARG A 326 9.69 -26.37 18.55
C ARG A 326 8.48 -26.10 17.65
N ILE A 327 7.85 -24.92 17.79
CA ILE A 327 6.77 -24.48 16.91
C ILE A 327 7.25 -24.38 15.47
N PHE A 328 8.42 -23.73 15.24
CA PHE A 328 8.98 -23.59 13.92
C PHE A 328 9.35 -24.92 13.26
N LYS A 329 9.89 -25.89 14.03
CA LYS A 329 10.14 -27.25 13.54
C LYS A 329 8.87 -28.01 13.17
N ALA A 330 7.80 -27.85 13.96
CA ALA A 330 6.51 -28.44 13.66
C ALA A 330 5.92 -27.84 12.38
N ALA A 331 5.95 -26.50 12.23
CA ALA A 331 5.51 -25.82 11.04
C ALA A 331 6.32 -26.26 9.79
N ARG A 332 7.66 -26.33 9.90
CA ARG A 332 8.53 -26.80 8.82
C ARG A 332 8.09 -28.18 8.34
N ARG A 333 7.90 -29.12 9.25
CA ARG A 333 7.48 -30.48 8.94
C ARG A 333 6.13 -30.51 8.20
N LEU A 334 5.16 -29.72 8.69
CA LEU A 334 3.82 -29.68 8.09
C LEU A 334 3.83 -28.97 6.72
N ILE A 335 4.55 -27.85 6.60
CA ILE A 335 4.74 -27.15 5.33
C ILE A 335 5.36 -28.09 4.29
N ASP A 336 6.46 -28.76 4.64
CA ASP A 336 7.17 -29.67 3.74
C ASP A 336 6.27 -30.89 3.37
N GLY A 337 5.37 -31.31 4.26
CA GLY A 337 4.40 -32.39 4.01
C GLY A 337 3.28 -32.02 3.04
N HIS A 338 2.88 -30.75 2.98
CA HIS A 338 1.80 -30.26 2.11
C HIS A 338 2.28 -29.52 0.86
N ALA A 339 3.55 -29.13 0.80
CA ALA A 339 4.10 -28.40 -0.34
C ALA A 339 4.09 -29.26 -1.61
N ALA A 340 3.94 -28.62 -2.77
CA ALA A 340 4.04 -29.30 -4.05
C ALA A 340 5.39 -30.02 -4.20
N ALA A 341 5.39 -31.17 -4.83
CA ALA A 341 6.60 -31.97 -5.03
C ALA A 341 7.73 -31.14 -5.68
N GLY A 342 8.90 -31.18 -5.07
CA GLY A 342 10.07 -30.42 -5.53
C GLY A 342 10.12 -28.96 -5.12
N THR A 343 9.15 -28.49 -4.33
CA THR A 343 9.16 -27.14 -3.73
C THR A 343 9.50 -27.22 -2.24
N ARG A 344 10.26 -26.27 -1.76
CA ARG A 344 10.53 -26.11 -0.33
C ARG A 344 10.36 -24.63 0.06
N PRO A 345 9.17 -24.22 0.53
CA PRO A 345 8.90 -22.84 0.91
C PRO A 345 9.83 -22.37 2.03
N THR A 346 10.17 -21.08 2.01
CA THR A 346 10.96 -20.49 3.11
C THR A 346 10.11 -20.34 4.36
N LEU A 347 10.66 -20.68 5.52
CA LEU A 347 10.06 -20.40 6.83
C LEU A 347 10.71 -19.14 7.39
N ILE A 348 9.89 -18.14 7.73
CA ILE A 348 10.36 -16.80 8.10
C ILE A 348 9.86 -16.46 9.50
N ASP A 349 10.73 -15.91 10.33
CA ASP A 349 10.37 -15.30 11.59
C ASP A 349 10.21 -13.79 11.40
N TRP A 350 9.05 -13.26 11.74
CA TRP A 350 8.88 -11.84 11.89
C TRP A 350 9.22 -11.44 13.33
N MET A 351 10.42 -10.97 13.52
CA MET A 351 10.89 -10.42 14.79
C MET A 351 10.17 -9.09 15.05
N HIS A 352 9.04 -9.18 15.73
CA HIS A 352 8.20 -8.01 16.04
C HIS A 352 8.49 -7.48 17.44
N VAL A 353 8.19 -8.27 18.47
CA VAL A 353 8.41 -7.92 19.88
C VAL A 353 9.41 -8.87 20.55
N GLY A 354 9.49 -10.09 20.07
CA GLY A 354 10.29 -11.18 20.60
C GLY A 354 9.47 -12.17 21.40
N TRP A 355 9.77 -13.46 21.16
CA TRP A 355 9.09 -14.57 21.81
C TRP A 355 9.19 -14.49 23.36
N GLY A 356 8.06 -14.70 24.03
CA GLY A 356 7.98 -14.65 25.48
C GLY A 356 8.05 -13.25 26.12
N ARG A 357 8.18 -12.20 25.31
CA ARG A 357 8.25 -10.82 25.78
C ARG A 357 6.95 -10.06 25.46
N HIS A 358 6.29 -9.55 26.49
CA HIS A 358 5.09 -8.71 26.33
C HIS A 358 5.35 -7.21 26.55
N LYS A 359 6.62 -6.78 26.52
CA LYS A 359 6.98 -5.42 26.95
C LYS A 359 6.70 -4.30 25.94
N PHE A 360 6.34 -4.62 24.69
CA PHE A 360 6.21 -3.59 23.68
C PHE A 360 5.03 -2.62 23.93
N PHE A 361 3.96 -3.09 24.55
CA PHE A 361 2.75 -2.31 24.81
C PHE A 361 2.62 -1.77 26.24
N THR A 362 3.59 -1.98 27.10
CA THR A 362 3.52 -1.47 28.48
C THR A 362 4.06 -0.06 28.66
N SER A 363 4.75 0.51 27.68
CA SER A 363 5.02 1.95 27.67
C SER A 363 3.92 2.65 26.89
N THR A 364 3.00 3.28 27.60
CA THR A 364 1.96 4.16 27.06
C THR A 364 2.50 5.27 26.17
N ASP A 365 3.79 5.55 26.23
CA ASP A 365 4.46 6.59 25.47
C ASP A 365 4.85 6.16 24.04
N SER A 366 4.85 4.87 23.73
CA SER A 366 5.24 4.35 22.41
C SER A 366 4.07 4.07 21.46
N VAL A 367 2.85 4.09 21.96
CA VAL A 367 1.66 3.64 21.21
C VAL A 367 1.06 4.73 20.33
N VAL A 368 1.39 5.98 20.54
CA VAL A 368 0.74 7.09 19.83
C VAL A 368 1.78 7.92 19.06
N GLY A 369 1.90 7.64 17.76
CA GLY A 369 2.48 8.58 16.79
C GLY A 369 3.96 8.90 16.88
N ALA A 370 4.64 8.47 17.91
CA ALA A 370 6.05 8.65 18.12
C ALA A 370 6.79 7.31 18.10
N TYR A 371 6.66 6.55 17.00
CA TYR A 371 7.80 5.76 16.62
C TYR A 371 8.92 6.77 16.39
N ASP A 372 9.74 6.97 17.42
CA ASP A 372 11.00 7.65 17.25
C ASP A 372 11.87 6.73 16.39
N TRP A 373 11.77 6.91 15.09
CA TRP A 373 12.58 6.23 14.07
C TRP A 373 14.04 6.59 14.21
N THR A 374 14.35 7.56 15.08
CA THR A 374 15.69 7.90 15.49
C THR A 374 16.10 6.91 16.61
N ASP A 375 16.93 5.97 16.27
CA ASP A 375 17.90 5.24 17.10
C ASP A 375 17.72 5.28 18.63
N LYS A 376 16.53 5.01 19.17
CA LYS A 376 16.51 4.44 20.51
C LYS A 376 17.14 3.07 20.35
N ASN A 377 18.40 2.98 20.72
CA ASN A 377 19.05 1.70 20.87
C ASN A 377 18.11 0.79 21.64
N PRO A 378 17.74 -0.38 21.10
CA PRO A 378 16.98 -1.32 21.88
C PRO A 378 17.73 -1.55 23.19
N ASP A 379 16.99 -1.76 24.27
CA ASP A 379 17.56 -2.18 25.53
C ASP A 379 18.61 -3.28 25.26
N GLU A 380 19.76 -3.24 25.93
CA GLU A 380 20.81 -4.25 25.76
C GLU A 380 20.27 -5.66 25.92
N SER A 381 19.24 -5.84 26.78
CA SER A 381 18.56 -7.11 26.95
C SER A 381 17.77 -7.55 25.71
N ASP A 382 17.21 -6.61 24.94
CA ASP A 382 16.50 -6.90 23.69
C ASP A 382 17.47 -7.26 22.57
N VAL A 383 18.62 -6.55 22.50
CA VAL A 383 19.71 -6.88 21.57
C VAL A 383 20.26 -8.28 21.83
N ALA A 384 20.50 -8.61 23.10
CA ALA A 384 20.99 -9.93 23.50
C ALA A 384 20.00 -11.04 23.13
N PHE A 385 18.72 -10.83 23.43
CA PHE A 385 17.66 -11.81 23.16
C PHE A 385 17.46 -12.04 21.66
N MET A 386 17.35 -10.99 20.85
CA MET A 386 17.19 -11.12 19.40
C MET A 386 18.42 -11.76 18.76
N GLY A 387 19.61 -11.42 19.23
CA GLY A 387 20.85 -12.09 18.79
C GLY A 387 20.86 -13.58 19.14
N GLU A 388 20.39 -13.96 20.33
CA GLU A 388 20.23 -15.36 20.74
C GLU A 388 19.22 -16.09 19.87
N THR A 389 18.06 -15.48 19.58
CA THR A 389 17.04 -16.04 18.67
C THR A 389 17.66 -16.37 17.32
N ILE A 390 18.39 -15.44 16.70
CA ILE A 390 19.03 -15.64 15.40
C ILE A 390 20.06 -16.78 15.45
N ARG A 391 20.92 -16.80 16.47
CA ARG A 391 21.92 -17.86 16.64
C ARG A 391 21.29 -19.23 16.84
N THR A 392 20.20 -19.28 17.61
CA THR A 392 19.44 -20.52 17.82
C THR A 392 18.81 -21.01 16.53
N PHE A 393 18.21 -20.11 15.74
CA PHE A 393 17.65 -20.48 14.44
C PHE A 393 18.71 -21.00 13.47
N LYS A 394 19.89 -20.34 13.40
CA LYS A 394 21.03 -20.84 12.62
C LYS A 394 21.46 -22.26 13.01
N ALA A 395 21.39 -22.56 14.29
CA ALA A 395 21.86 -23.84 14.82
C ALA A 395 20.79 -24.95 14.70
N GLN A 396 19.51 -24.61 14.72
CA GLN A 396 18.46 -25.58 14.94
C GLN A 396 17.39 -25.66 13.83
N LEU A 397 17.27 -24.65 12.95
CA LEU A 397 16.28 -24.68 11.87
C LEU A 397 16.89 -25.12 10.55
N ASP A 398 16.17 -25.98 9.84
CA ASP A 398 16.52 -26.41 8.49
C ASP A 398 16.31 -25.29 7.47
N GLU A 399 17.22 -25.19 6.50
CA GLU A 399 17.07 -24.31 5.35
C GLU A 399 15.89 -24.73 4.43
N PRO A 400 15.22 -23.81 3.72
CA PRO A 400 15.46 -22.37 3.79
C PRO A 400 14.67 -21.66 4.91
N TRP A 401 15.32 -20.77 5.62
CA TRP A 401 14.69 -19.89 6.59
C TRP A 401 15.12 -18.43 6.39
N GLY A 402 14.34 -17.49 6.92
CA GLY A 402 14.60 -16.05 6.81
C GLY A 402 14.01 -15.25 7.96
N LEU A 403 14.18 -13.93 7.89
CA LEU A 403 13.75 -12.99 8.92
C LEU A 403 13.03 -11.80 8.31
N ILE A 404 12.07 -11.25 9.06
CA ILE A 404 11.57 -9.90 8.87
C ILE A 404 12.00 -9.07 10.06
N ALA A 405 12.76 -7.99 9.82
CA ALA A 405 13.09 -7.00 10.82
C ALA A 405 12.04 -5.90 10.84
N GLY A 406 11.19 -5.89 11.89
CA GLY A 406 10.07 -4.96 12.00
C GLY A 406 10.45 -3.57 12.48
N GLN A 407 11.69 -3.37 12.98
CA GLN A 407 12.11 -2.11 13.59
C GLN A 407 13.55 -1.72 13.23
N PRO A 408 13.88 -0.40 13.16
CA PRO A 408 15.20 0.07 12.78
C PRO A 408 16.37 -0.52 13.58
N PRO A 409 16.26 -0.67 14.91
CA PRO A 409 17.33 -1.26 15.72
C PRO A 409 17.67 -2.71 15.36
N TYR A 410 16.70 -3.47 14.84
CA TYR A 410 16.92 -4.89 14.50
C TYR A 410 17.88 -5.06 13.32
N LEU A 411 18.01 -4.07 12.43
CA LEU A 411 18.98 -4.11 11.34
C LEU A 411 20.42 -4.25 11.83
N SER A 412 20.78 -3.56 12.91
CA SER A 412 22.11 -3.69 13.54
C SER A 412 22.35 -5.10 14.10
N ILE A 413 21.31 -5.71 14.66
CA ILE A 413 21.38 -7.06 15.22
C ILE A 413 21.56 -8.09 14.11
N VAL A 414 20.72 -8.05 13.06
CA VAL A 414 20.83 -8.98 11.93
C VAL A 414 22.15 -8.82 11.17
N ALA A 415 22.69 -7.59 11.10
CA ALA A 415 24.01 -7.33 10.54
C ALA A 415 25.12 -7.98 11.37
N LYS A 416 25.10 -7.79 12.70
CA LYS A 416 26.05 -8.41 13.64
C LYS A 416 26.01 -9.94 13.55
N GLU A 417 24.83 -10.50 13.43
CA GLU A 417 24.63 -11.95 13.29
C GLU A 417 24.82 -12.44 11.84
N GLN A 418 25.23 -11.59 10.89
CA GLN A 418 25.55 -11.94 9.49
C GLN A 418 24.38 -12.62 8.73
N VAL A 419 23.17 -12.11 8.88
CA VAL A 419 21.96 -12.66 8.22
C VAL A 419 21.23 -11.63 7.38
N LEU A 420 21.85 -10.50 7.00
CA LEU A 420 21.25 -9.48 6.14
C LEU A 420 20.68 -10.06 4.84
N GLY A 421 21.41 -10.99 4.20
CA GLY A 421 20.96 -11.64 2.97
C GLY A 421 19.71 -12.54 3.13
N LYS A 422 19.31 -12.85 4.37
CA LYS A 422 18.08 -13.58 4.72
C LYS A 422 16.98 -12.66 5.27
N THR A 423 17.26 -11.36 5.43
CA THR A 423 16.39 -10.41 6.13
C THR A 423 15.72 -9.45 5.16
N VAL A 424 14.41 -9.30 5.32
CA VAL A 424 13.63 -8.20 4.72
C VAL A 424 13.28 -7.20 5.81
N TYR A 425 13.50 -5.92 5.54
CA TYR A 425 13.16 -4.86 6.46
C TYR A 425 11.72 -4.39 6.23
N LEU A 426 10.87 -4.58 7.22
CA LEU A 426 9.47 -4.12 7.23
C LEU A 426 9.32 -3.06 8.31
N PRO A 427 9.69 -1.81 8.06
CA PRO A 427 9.55 -0.74 9.03
C PRO A 427 8.07 -0.43 9.24
N TYR A 428 7.57 -0.78 10.40
CA TYR A 428 6.24 -0.42 10.81
C TYR A 428 6.06 1.10 10.79
N GLY A 429 5.00 1.62 10.19
CA GLY A 429 4.73 3.06 10.12
C GLY A 429 5.39 3.85 8.98
N ALA A 430 6.20 3.24 8.11
CA ALA A 430 6.74 3.94 6.95
C ALA A 430 5.65 4.40 5.98
N ILE A 431 4.68 3.53 5.74
CA ILE A 431 3.46 3.82 4.97
C ILE A 431 2.26 3.86 5.91
N GLU A 432 2.22 2.93 6.85
CA GLU A 432 1.26 2.87 7.93
C GLU A 432 1.54 3.99 8.91
N SER A 433 1.14 5.16 8.66
CA SER A 433 0.68 6.06 9.69
C SER A 433 -0.81 6.05 9.50
N GLU A 434 -1.53 5.60 10.49
CA GLU A 434 -2.98 5.67 10.46
C GLU A 434 -3.32 7.10 10.07
N PRO A 435 -3.85 7.33 8.86
CA PRO A 435 -4.02 8.69 8.42
C PRO A 435 -5.00 9.36 9.37
N ALA A 436 -4.69 10.57 9.76
CA ALA A 436 -5.65 11.44 10.40
C ALA A 436 -6.90 11.46 9.52
N PHE A 437 -7.87 10.65 9.91
CA PHE A 437 -9.11 10.48 9.16
C PHE A 437 -9.81 11.83 8.91
N PRO A 438 -10.26 12.13 7.73
CA PRO A 438 -9.99 11.52 6.46
C PRO A 438 -8.93 12.34 5.71
N ALA A 439 -7.71 11.95 5.80
CA ALA A 439 -6.63 12.66 5.12
C ALA A 439 -5.79 11.70 4.29
N THR A 440 -5.50 12.10 3.07
CA THR A 440 -4.51 11.41 2.24
C THR A 440 -3.14 11.55 2.89
N ASN A 441 -2.46 10.42 3.07
CA ASN A 441 -1.13 10.41 3.67
C ASN A 441 -0.07 10.73 2.60
N LEU A 442 0.42 11.96 2.62
CA LEU A 442 1.31 12.50 1.60
C LEU A 442 2.77 12.65 2.06
N GLY A 443 3.03 12.63 3.38
CA GLY A 443 4.37 12.91 3.89
C GLY A 443 5.44 11.92 3.43
N GLN A 444 6.60 12.41 3.01
CA GLN A 444 7.71 11.60 2.49
C GLN A 444 8.80 11.31 3.53
N ASP A 445 8.83 12.06 4.63
CA ASP A 445 9.95 12.01 5.58
C ASP A 445 10.10 10.65 6.26
N SER A 446 9.00 9.95 6.56
CA SER A 446 9.06 8.59 7.11
C SER A 446 9.70 7.61 6.13
N VAL A 447 9.37 7.71 4.86
CA VAL A 447 9.96 6.88 3.80
C VAL A 447 11.45 7.18 3.65
N ARG A 448 11.85 8.47 3.62
CA ARG A 448 13.27 8.85 3.57
C ARG A 448 14.06 8.26 4.74
N ARG A 449 13.57 8.39 5.96
CA ARG A 449 14.23 7.82 7.15
C ARG A 449 14.42 6.31 7.04
N VAL A 450 13.40 5.60 6.56
CA VAL A 450 13.48 4.14 6.34
C VAL A 450 14.60 3.78 5.38
N PHE A 451 14.65 4.42 4.23
CA PHE A 451 15.67 4.10 3.21
C PHE A 451 17.05 4.59 3.59
N THR A 452 17.18 5.72 4.29
CA THR A 452 18.46 6.14 4.88
C THR A 452 18.98 5.07 5.81
N ARG A 453 18.15 4.56 6.72
CA ARG A 453 18.53 3.50 7.63
C ARG A 453 18.87 2.18 6.92
N ALA A 454 18.03 1.75 5.98
CA ALA A 454 18.26 0.55 5.18
C ALA A 454 19.57 0.63 4.37
N GLY A 455 19.91 1.81 3.87
CA GLY A 455 21.13 2.07 3.07
C GLY A 455 22.43 1.91 3.86
N GLU A 456 22.39 1.97 5.19
CA GLU A 456 23.56 1.71 6.04
C GLU A 456 23.97 0.22 6.04
N PHE A 457 23.10 -0.68 5.56
CA PHE A 457 23.29 -2.12 5.64
C PHE A 457 23.44 -2.75 4.25
N THR A 458 24.64 -2.78 3.75
CA THR A 458 24.94 -3.47 2.48
C THR A 458 24.64 -4.97 2.59
N GLY A 459 23.92 -5.51 1.60
CA GLY A 459 23.54 -6.92 1.58
C GLY A 459 22.19 -7.23 2.22
N LEU A 460 21.45 -6.23 2.68
CA LEU A 460 20.04 -6.38 3.05
C LEU A 460 19.26 -6.93 1.86
N ARG A 461 18.50 -8.03 2.07
CA ARG A 461 17.76 -8.71 1.00
C ARG A 461 16.69 -7.83 0.36
N GLY A 462 16.02 -7.02 1.15
CA GLY A 462 14.97 -6.16 0.63
C GLY A 462 14.24 -5.32 1.67
N VAL A 463 13.24 -4.60 1.17
CA VAL A 463 12.38 -3.72 1.97
C VAL A 463 10.92 -4.04 1.69
N MET A 464 10.07 -3.82 2.68
CA MET A 464 8.64 -4.05 2.58
C MET A 464 7.87 -2.86 3.19
N GLY A 465 6.87 -2.38 2.49
CA GLY A 465 5.96 -1.37 3.00
C GLY A 465 4.77 -2.01 3.69
N ASN A 466 4.31 -1.42 4.79
CA ASN A 466 3.09 -1.83 5.49
C ASN A 466 1.94 -0.89 5.08
N ASN A 467 0.95 -1.42 4.37
CA ASN A 467 -0.19 -0.65 3.87
C ASN A 467 -1.48 -1.13 4.52
N GLN A 468 -2.29 -0.21 5.01
CA GLN A 468 -3.61 -0.51 5.60
C GLN A 468 -4.75 0.06 4.77
N LEU A 469 -4.57 1.26 4.22
CA LEU A 469 -5.60 2.08 3.61
C LEU A 469 -5.17 2.44 2.18
N MET A 470 -5.34 1.49 1.27
CA MET A 470 -4.77 1.54 -0.07
C MET A 470 -4.92 2.91 -0.74
N LEU A 471 -6.14 3.42 -0.83
CA LEU A 471 -6.39 4.65 -1.59
C LEU A 471 -5.84 5.90 -0.88
N LEU A 472 -5.99 5.99 0.44
CA LEU A 472 -5.52 7.13 1.23
C LEU A 472 -4.00 7.16 1.37
N GLN A 473 -3.37 6.00 1.45
CA GLN A 473 -1.92 5.88 1.60
C GLN A 473 -1.20 5.81 0.25
N PHE A 474 -1.96 5.82 -0.86
CA PHE A 474 -1.42 5.58 -2.19
C PHE A 474 -0.28 6.52 -2.60
N PRO A 475 -0.31 7.85 -2.38
CA PRO A 475 0.82 8.72 -2.72
C PRO A 475 2.11 8.33 -1.99
N ARG A 476 2.01 7.99 -0.70
CA ARG A 476 3.18 7.54 0.07
C ARG A 476 3.64 6.15 -0.37
N THR A 477 2.71 5.24 -0.64
CA THR A 477 3.00 3.90 -1.17
C THR A 477 3.74 4.00 -2.51
N PHE A 478 3.29 4.87 -3.42
CA PHE A 478 3.97 5.14 -4.67
C PHE A 478 5.42 5.61 -4.46
N TYR A 479 5.63 6.59 -3.58
CA TYR A 479 6.96 7.09 -3.27
C TYR A 479 7.86 6.01 -2.66
N PHE A 480 7.32 5.19 -1.76
CA PHE A 480 8.04 4.08 -1.16
C PHE A 480 8.55 3.09 -2.22
N PHE A 481 7.70 2.67 -3.15
CA PHE A 481 8.09 1.66 -4.14
C PHE A 481 8.97 2.20 -5.24
N MET A 482 8.78 3.45 -5.65
CA MET A 482 9.72 4.10 -6.56
C MET A 482 11.12 4.23 -5.92
N SER A 483 11.18 4.50 -4.62
CA SER A 483 12.43 4.55 -3.86
C SER A 483 13.04 3.16 -3.62
N ALA A 484 12.22 2.13 -3.44
CA ALA A 484 12.69 0.74 -3.33
C ALA A 484 13.30 0.23 -4.65
N TRP A 485 12.74 0.68 -5.77
CA TRP A 485 13.30 0.40 -7.09
C TRP A 485 14.62 1.13 -7.33
N ASN A 486 14.64 2.44 -7.08
CA ASN A 486 15.82 3.28 -7.24
C ASN A 486 15.93 4.29 -6.10
N THR A 487 16.88 4.10 -5.20
CA THR A 487 17.07 4.98 -4.04
C THR A 487 17.41 6.42 -4.39
N GLN A 488 17.93 6.72 -5.60
CA GLN A 488 18.09 8.09 -6.08
C GLN A 488 16.75 8.84 -6.19
N TYR A 489 15.63 8.10 -6.23
CA TYR A 489 14.30 8.71 -6.22
C TYR A 489 13.99 9.45 -4.90
N LEU A 490 14.69 9.12 -3.82
CA LEU A 490 14.59 9.81 -2.52
C LEU A 490 15.02 11.29 -2.59
N ASP A 491 15.92 11.62 -3.51
CA ASP A 491 16.45 12.98 -3.67
C ASP A 491 15.47 13.90 -4.44
N ARG A 492 14.41 13.34 -5.00
CA ARG A 492 13.42 14.13 -5.72
C ARG A 492 12.58 14.99 -4.77
N ALA A 493 12.33 16.23 -5.22
CA ALA A 493 11.42 17.11 -4.52
C ALA A 493 9.99 16.53 -4.52
N GLU A 494 9.26 16.72 -3.45
CA GLU A 494 7.90 16.18 -3.31
C GLU A 494 6.94 16.63 -4.42
N PRO A 495 6.94 17.89 -4.90
CA PRO A 495 6.12 18.28 -6.05
C PRO A 495 6.40 17.46 -7.31
N ASP A 496 7.66 17.11 -7.56
CA ASP A 496 8.04 16.29 -8.72
C ASP A 496 7.54 14.85 -8.58
N VAL A 497 7.60 14.30 -7.36
CA VAL A 497 7.05 12.97 -7.06
C VAL A 497 5.54 12.95 -7.28
N LEU A 498 4.84 13.97 -6.79
CA LEU A 498 3.38 14.08 -6.99
C LEU A 498 3.02 14.32 -8.46
N LEU A 499 3.86 15.01 -9.22
CA LEU A 499 3.68 15.16 -10.67
C LEU A 499 3.88 13.83 -11.40
N ASP A 500 4.87 13.02 -10.99
CA ASP A 500 5.06 11.67 -11.55
C ASP A 500 3.87 10.76 -11.26
N LEU A 501 3.35 10.80 -10.03
CA LEU A 501 2.12 10.07 -9.66
C LEU A 501 0.93 10.56 -10.49
N ALA A 502 0.71 11.87 -10.56
CA ALA A 502 -0.39 12.46 -11.30
C ALA A 502 -0.38 12.05 -12.78
N ARG A 503 0.83 11.96 -13.37
CA ARG A 503 1.02 11.45 -14.74
C ARG A 503 0.58 10.01 -14.90
N GLN A 504 0.76 9.17 -13.87
CA GLN A 504 0.31 7.78 -13.87
C GLN A 504 -1.20 7.65 -13.65
N LEU A 505 -1.82 8.64 -13.01
CA LEU A 505 -3.25 8.64 -12.74
C LEU A 505 -4.05 9.23 -13.89
N TYR A 506 -3.70 10.45 -14.32
CA TYR A 506 -4.38 11.18 -15.38
C TYR A 506 -3.39 12.08 -16.15
N PRO A 507 -2.73 11.55 -17.20
CA PRO A 507 -1.65 12.24 -17.91
C PRO A 507 -2.05 13.60 -18.48
N ALA A 508 -3.26 13.73 -19.05
CA ALA A 508 -3.74 14.96 -19.68
C ALA A 508 -3.90 16.12 -18.69
N GLN A 509 -4.10 15.82 -17.40
CA GLN A 509 -4.31 16.82 -16.35
C GLN A 509 -3.30 16.71 -15.20
N GLN A 510 -2.10 16.17 -15.49
CA GLN A 510 -1.10 15.84 -14.47
C GLN A 510 -0.77 17.01 -13.52
N ARG A 511 -0.69 18.25 -14.02
CA ARG A 511 -0.40 19.42 -13.19
C ARG A 511 -1.53 19.74 -12.23
N LEU A 512 -2.79 19.73 -12.72
CA LEU A 512 -3.95 19.98 -11.88
C LEU A 512 -4.09 18.91 -10.77
N ILE A 513 -3.85 17.64 -11.12
CA ILE A 513 -3.89 16.52 -10.17
C ILE A 513 -2.76 16.64 -9.14
N ALA A 514 -1.53 16.98 -9.55
CA ALA A 514 -0.41 17.22 -8.64
C ALA A 514 -0.69 18.39 -7.69
N ASP A 515 -1.24 19.50 -8.23
CA ASP A 515 -1.62 20.67 -7.44
C ASP A 515 -2.70 20.33 -6.39
N ALA A 516 -3.64 19.45 -6.73
CA ALA A 516 -4.66 18.99 -5.79
C ALA A 516 -4.05 18.16 -4.64
N PHE A 517 -3.11 17.27 -4.93
CA PHE A 517 -2.37 16.55 -3.88
C PHE A 517 -1.56 17.49 -2.98
N LEU A 518 -0.91 18.51 -3.55
CA LEU A 518 -0.17 19.51 -2.76
C LEU A 518 -1.11 20.32 -1.86
N ALA A 519 -2.27 20.72 -2.35
CA ALA A 519 -3.26 21.43 -1.54
C ALA A 519 -3.82 20.57 -0.39
N LEU A 520 -4.02 19.28 -0.63
CA LEU A 520 -4.40 18.32 0.41
C LEU A 520 -3.31 18.18 1.49
N ARG A 521 -2.04 18.19 1.11
CA ARG A 521 -0.91 18.12 2.02
C ARG A 521 -0.79 19.39 2.86
N ASP A 522 -0.82 20.55 2.20
CA ASP A 522 -0.54 21.83 2.83
C ASP A 522 -1.72 22.35 3.66
N ASP A 523 -2.91 21.77 3.48
CA ASP A 523 -4.17 22.20 4.11
C ASP A 523 -4.50 23.69 3.82
N ASP A 524 -4.11 24.15 2.62
CA ASP A 524 -4.23 25.54 2.18
C ASP A 524 -5.65 25.84 1.69
N ALA A 525 -6.43 26.59 2.48
CA ALA A 525 -7.83 26.87 2.21
C ALA A 525 -8.07 27.68 0.93
N GLU A 526 -7.21 28.65 0.60
CA GLU A 526 -7.35 29.47 -0.61
C GLU A 526 -7.07 28.64 -1.86
N ARG A 527 -5.98 27.87 -1.83
CA ARG A 527 -5.62 26.95 -2.90
C ARG A 527 -6.67 25.89 -3.12
N ILE A 528 -7.24 25.31 -2.04
CA ILE A 528 -8.34 24.36 -2.11
C ILE A 528 -9.53 24.96 -2.84
N GLY A 529 -9.97 26.17 -2.50
CA GLY A 529 -11.10 26.86 -3.15
C GLY A 529 -10.88 27.07 -4.65
N SER A 530 -9.68 27.53 -5.05
CA SER A 530 -9.32 27.71 -6.46
C SER A 530 -9.31 26.40 -7.25
N LEU A 531 -8.80 25.31 -6.66
CA LEU A 531 -8.73 24.00 -7.29
C LEU A 531 -10.09 23.35 -7.43
N LEU A 532 -10.98 23.50 -6.45
CA LEU A 532 -12.34 22.97 -6.52
C LEU A 532 -13.05 23.45 -7.78
N SER A 533 -13.06 24.76 -8.05
CA SER A 533 -13.70 25.29 -9.27
C SER A 533 -13.11 24.75 -10.57
N ARG A 534 -11.79 24.51 -10.61
CA ARG A 534 -11.10 23.94 -11.78
C ARG A 534 -11.44 22.45 -11.97
N LEU A 535 -11.53 21.68 -10.90
CA LEU A 535 -11.88 20.26 -10.93
C LEU A 535 -13.36 20.08 -11.31
N GLU A 536 -14.27 20.93 -10.79
CA GLU A 536 -15.68 20.95 -11.17
C GLU A 536 -15.86 21.25 -12.66
N ALA A 537 -15.14 22.26 -13.17
CA ALA A 537 -15.20 22.61 -14.61
C ALA A 537 -14.71 21.45 -15.49
N LEU A 538 -13.67 20.73 -15.07
CA LEU A 538 -13.17 19.55 -15.79
C LEU A 538 -14.17 18.39 -15.75
N GLU A 539 -14.81 18.15 -14.63
CA GLU A 539 -15.83 17.09 -14.47
C GLU A 539 -17.06 17.36 -15.33
N GLY A 540 -17.48 18.62 -15.44
CA GLY A 540 -18.63 19.05 -16.27
C GLY A 540 -18.35 19.18 -17.77
N GLY A 541 -17.10 19.14 -18.20
CA GLY A 541 -16.65 19.59 -19.53
C GLY A 541 -16.59 18.53 -20.64
N GLY A 542 -16.94 17.25 -20.44
CA GLY A 542 -16.98 16.24 -21.51
C GLY A 542 -15.77 15.31 -21.57
N ASP A 543 -15.20 15.03 -22.75
CA ASP A 543 -14.20 14.00 -22.98
C ASP A 543 -12.90 14.25 -22.15
N ALA A 544 -12.76 13.52 -21.09
CA ALA A 544 -11.60 13.62 -20.18
C ALA A 544 -10.33 12.95 -20.74
N GLY A 545 -10.47 12.21 -21.82
CA GLY A 545 -9.40 11.34 -22.29
C GLY A 545 -9.18 10.09 -21.39
N PRO A 546 -8.22 9.26 -21.72
CA PRO A 546 -7.97 8.02 -20.99
C PRO A 546 -7.27 8.27 -19.66
N ALA A 547 -7.60 7.43 -18.67
CA ALA A 547 -6.82 7.34 -17.44
C ALA A 547 -5.40 6.83 -17.74
N GLY A 548 -4.45 7.20 -16.90
CA GLY A 548 -3.08 6.69 -16.96
C GLY A 548 -2.99 5.21 -16.57
N ALA A 549 -1.82 4.62 -16.76
CA ALA A 549 -1.58 3.20 -16.54
C ALA A 549 -1.95 2.73 -15.12
N LEU A 550 -1.76 3.57 -14.12
CA LEU A 550 -2.11 3.27 -12.74
C LEU A 550 -3.53 3.75 -12.43
N GLY A 551 -3.94 4.87 -13.01
CA GLY A 551 -5.29 5.42 -12.84
C GLY A 551 -6.37 4.43 -13.24
N ARG A 552 -6.20 3.72 -14.35
CA ARG A 552 -7.14 2.68 -14.81
C ARG A 552 -7.31 1.49 -13.86
N LEU A 553 -6.30 1.22 -13.04
CA LEU A 553 -6.36 0.16 -12.03
C LEU A 553 -7.03 0.64 -10.74
N LEU A 554 -6.85 1.91 -10.41
CA LEU A 554 -7.39 2.52 -9.20
C LEU A 554 -8.82 3.05 -9.38
N PHE A 555 -9.16 3.53 -10.57
CA PHE A 555 -10.42 4.22 -10.85
C PHE A 555 -11.09 3.68 -12.13
N PRO A 556 -12.41 3.75 -12.23
CA PRO A 556 -13.12 3.29 -13.42
C PRO A 556 -12.78 4.11 -14.69
N ASP A 557 -12.49 5.39 -14.54
CA ASP A 557 -12.13 6.31 -15.63
C ASP A 557 -11.32 7.51 -15.11
N ALA A 558 -10.86 8.38 -16.00
CA ALA A 558 -10.07 9.56 -15.66
C ALA A 558 -10.85 10.61 -14.85
N LEU A 559 -12.14 10.77 -15.12
CA LEU A 559 -12.99 11.69 -14.35
C LEU A 559 -13.21 11.20 -12.93
N ALA A 560 -13.19 9.90 -12.68
CA ALA A 560 -13.24 9.36 -11.33
C ALA A 560 -12.01 9.75 -10.50
N VAL A 561 -10.83 9.90 -11.12
CA VAL A 561 -9.65 10.49 -10.46
C VAL A 561 -9.94 11.93 -10.03
N VAL A 562 -10.50 12.73 -10.92
CA VAL A 562 -10.85 14.14 -10.67
C VAL A 562 -11.90 14.24 -9.57
N ARG A 563 -12.95 13.46 -9.68
CA ARG A 563 -14.05 13.40 -8.70
C ARG A 563 -13.54 13.02 -7.33
N ASN A 564 -12.70 12.00 -7.23
CA ASN A 564 -12.10 11.57 -5.96
C ASN A 564 -11.31 12.71 -5.30
N LEU A 565 -10.47 13.42 -6.05
CA LEU A 565 -9.69 14.54 -5.52
C LEU A 565 -10.56 15.73 -5.13
N ARG A 566 -11.55 16.08 -5.94
CA ARG A 566 -12.51 17.14 -5.63
C ARG A 566 -13.21 16.86 -4.31
N MET A 567 -13.72 15.64 -4.14
CA MET A 567 -14.40 15.25 -2.91
C MET A 567 -13.48 15.26 -1.69
N GLN A 568 -12.24 14.83 -1.82
CA GLN A 568 -11.26 14.94 -0.73
C GLN A 568 -10.98 16.41 -0.34
N LEU A 569 -10.89 17.31 -1.32
CA LEU A 569 -10.72 18.75 -1.06
C LEU A 569 -11.98 19.35 -0.39
N GLU A 570 -13.18 18.96 -0.78
CA GLU A 570 -14.43 19.36 -0.13
C GLU A 570 -14.50 18.88 1.33
N ILE A 571 -14.10 17.64 1.58
CA ILE A 571 -13.98 17.08 2.93
C ILE A 571 -13.00 17.92 3.76
N ARG A 572 -11.85 18.27 3.18
CA ARG A 572 -10.84 19.09 3.85
C ARG A 572 -11.40 20.48 4.17
N GLN A 573 -12.08 21.12 3.23
CA GLN A 573 -12.73 22.41 3.45
C GLN A 573 -13.81 22.34 4.55
N ALA A 574 -14.64 21.30 4.55
CA ALA A 574 -15.65 21.09 5.58
C ALA A 574 -15.02 20.88 6.97
N ARG A 575 -13.91 20.14 7.04
CA ARG A 575 -13.12 19.97 8.26
C ARG A 575 -12.56 21.29 8.77
N GLN A 576 -11.94 22.10 7.89
CA GLN A 576 -11.41 23.40 8.25
C GLN A 576 -12.50 24.33 8.82
N ALA A 577 -13.67 24.39 8.18
CA ALA A 577 -14.81 25.15 8.61
C ALA A 577 -15.30 24.71 10.01
N PHE A 578 -15.38 23.39 10.25
CA PHE A 578 -15.75 22.81 11.53
C PHE A 578 -14.75 23.18 12.62
N VAL A 579 -13.45 22.98 12.39
CA VAL A 579 -12.38 23.29 13.35
C VAL A 579 -12.36 24.79 13.68
N ALA A 580 -12.48 25.66 12.67
CA ALA A 580 -12.50 27.11 12.86
C ALA A 580 -13.71 27.55 13.69
N ALA A 581 -14.90 27.04 13.41
CA ALA A 581 -16.10 27.37 14.15
C ALA A 581 -16.04 26.93 15.63
N MET A 582 -15.46 25.75 15.89
CA MET A 582 -15.30 25.25 17.26
C MET A 582 -14.38 26.14 18.13
N ARG A 583 -13.48 26.91 17.53
CA ARG A 583 -12.67 27.91 18.27
C ARG A 583 -13.50 29.07 18.79
N GLY A 584 -14.60 29.40 18.08
CA GLY A 584 -15.44 30.59 18.38
C GLY A 584 -16.64 30.33 19.29
N ARG A 585 -16.84 29.16 19.86
CA ARG A 585 -18.04 28.76 20.64
C ARG A 585 -19.35 28.93 19.83
N PRO A 586 -19.59 28.16 18.80
CA PRO A 586 -20.79 28.22 18.00
C PRO A 586 -22.03 27.80 18.82
N THR A 587 -23.23 28.18 18.33
CA THR A 587 -24.45 27.65 18.92
C THR A 587 -24.49 26.11 18.71
N LYS A 588 -25.28 25.42 19.56
CA LYS A 588 -25.48 23.97 19.43
C LYS A 588 -25.99 23.57 18.03
N ALA A 589 -26.91 24.36 17.47
CA ALA A 589 -27.46 24.13 16.15
C ALA A 589 -26.40 24.31 15.03
N ASP A 590 -25.52 25.31 15.18
CA ASP A 590 -24.43 25.55 14.23
C ASP A 590 -23.37 24.45 14.32
N ALA A 591 -23.01 24.04 15.53
CA ALA A 591 -22.07 22.93 15.75
C ALA A 591 -22.58 21.62 15.16
N ALA A 592 -23.87 21.29 15.40
CA ALA A 592 -24.52 20.12 14.82
C ALA A 592 -24.52 20.15 13.29
N ARG A 593 -24.90 21.28 12.68
CA ARG A 593 -24.93 21.45 11.22
C ARG A 593 -23.54 21.30 10.56
N LEU A 594 -22.49 21.78 11.21
CA LEU A 594 -21.13 21.67 10.69
C LEU A 594 -20.59 20.24 10.75
N VAL A 595 -20.87 19.51 11.83
CA VAL A 595 -20.47 18.10 11.93
C VAL A 595 -21.28 17.24 10.96
N GLU A 596 -22.58 17.50 10.81
CA GLU A 596 -23.41 16.80 9.80
C GLU A 596 -22.89 17.03 8.40
N ARG A 597 -22.56 18.28 8.02
CA ARG A 597 -21.99 18.58 6.70
C ARG A 597 -20.67 17.84 6.46
N TYR A 598 -19.83 17.71 7.46
CA TYR A 598 -18.59 16.95 7.37
C TYR A 598 -18.87 15.45 7.08
N PHE A 599 -19.79 14.84 7.82
CA PHE A 599 -20.19 13.46 7.59
C PHE A 599 -20.92 13.24 6.26
N ASP A 600 -21.71 14.22 5.79
CA ASP A 600 -22.32 14.15 4.47
C ASP A 600 -21.28 14.03 3.37
N ARG A 601 -20.21 14.83 3.43
CA ARG A 601 -19.12 14.76 2.45
C ARG A 601 -18.38 13.43 2.49
N LEU A 602 -18.16 12.88 3.68
CA LEU A 602 -17.58 11.55 3.83
C LEU A 602 -18.46 10.46 3.22
N LEU A 603 -19.76 10.52 3.50
CA LEU A 603 -20.73 9.56 2.98
C LEU A 603 -20.82 9.60 1.44
N GLU A 604 -20.83 10.79 0.87
CA GLU A 604 -20.85 11.01 -0.55
C GLU A 604 -19.59 10.45 -1.22
N TRP A 605 -18.42 10.78 -0.68
CA TRP A 605 -17.15 10.27 -1.15
C TRP A 605 -17.09 8.73 -1.14
N ASN A 606 -17.54 8.12 -0.05
CA ASN A 606 -17.58 6.67 0.07
C ASN A 606 -18.49 6.01 -0.98
N LYS A 607 -19.62 6.64 -1.33
CA LYS A 607 -20.52 6.12 -2.36
C LYS A 607 -19.94 6.26 -3.77
N GLU A 608 -19.31 7.40 -4.05
CA GLU A 608 -18.91 7.76 -5.41
C GLU A 608 -17.59 7.14 -5.86
N THR A 609 -16.67 6.85 -4.92
CA THR A 609 -15.35 6.33 -5.31
C THR A 609 -15.41 4.90 -5.83
N GLY A 610 -16.46 4.13 -5.54
CA GLY A 610 -16.56 2.71 -5.89
C GLY A 610 -15.49 1.82 -5.23
N TRP A 611 -14.70 2.40 -4.32
CA TRP A 611 -13.62 1.78 -3.59
C TRP A 611 -13.92 1.67 -2.09
N ASP A 612 -15.18 1.46 -1.77
CA ASP A 612 -15.69 1.31 -0.42
C ASP A 612 -14.88 0.33 0.44
N LYS A 613 -14.28 -0.69 -0.19
CA LYS A 613 -13.45 -1.69 0.48
C LYS A 613 -12.00 -1.29 0.64
N MET A 614 -11.52 -0.30 -0.13
CA MET A 614 -10.13 0.17 -0.09
C MET A 614 -9.98 1.53 0.58
N ILE A 615 -11.10 2.18 0.89
CA ILE A 615 -11.18 3.33 1.75
C ILE A 615 -11.55 2.79 3.13
N ALA A 616 -10.59 2.21 3.80
CA ALA A 616 -10.84 1.78 5.16
C ALA A 616 -11.02 3.02 6.04
N ILE A 617 -12.19 3.09 6.63
CA ILE A 617 -12.46 4.03 7.71
C ILE A 617 -12.13 3.27 8.98
N THR A 618 -11.03 3.62 9.60
CA THR A 618 -10.73 3.09 10.92
C THR A 618 -11.79 3.55 11.90
N VAL A 619 -12.55 2.62 12.43
CA VAL A 619 -13.52 2.86 13.51
C VAL A 619 -12.86 2.84 14.89
N TRP A 620 -11.53 2.83 14.93
CA TRP A 620 -10.75 2.85 16.15
C TRP A 620 -10.76 4.25 16.79
N PRO A 621 -10.75 4.38 18.12
CA PRO A 621 -10.65 5.69 18.78
C PRO A 621 -9.42 6.52 18.39
N ARG A 622 -8.37 5.88 17.89
CA ARG A 622 -7.15 6.53 17.41
C ARG A 622 -7.33 7.57 16.29
N PRO A 623 -8.25 7.45 15.31
CA PRO A 623 -8.43 8.50 14.31
C PRO A 623 -8.63 9.88 14.91
N ILE A 624 -9.12 9.95 16.13
CA ILE A 624 -9.30 11.22 16.84
C ILE A 624 -7.96 11.76 17.34
N TYR A 625 -7.08 10.90 17.83
CA TYR A 625 -5.75 11.30 18.29
C TYR A 625 -4.81 11.63 17.13
N GLU A 626 -4.96 10.93 16.01
CA GLU A 626 -4.12 11.09 14.83
C GLU A 626 -4.66 12.13 13.84
N ALA A 627 -5.91 12.53 14.00
CA ALA A 627 -6.56 13.58 13.21
C ALA A 627 -5.91 14.97 13.35
N GLY A 628 -4.87 15.07 14.16
CA GLY A 628 -4.22 16.30 14.53
C GLY A 628 -4.87 16.95 15.75
N LYS A 629 -4.05 17.66 16.49
CA LYS A 629 -4.44 18.34 17.74
C LYS A 629 -5.68 19.21 17.55
N ASP A 630 -5.76 19.92 16.44
CA ASP A 630 -6.84 20.86 16.15
C ASP A 630 -8.21 20.19 16.00
N LEU A 631 -8.27 19.05 15.31
CA LEU A 631 -9.53 18.33 15.16
C LEU A 631 -9.93 17.64 16.46
N THR A 632 -8.97 17.11 17.21
CA THR A 632 -9.21 16.53 18.54
C THR A 632 -9.80 17.58 19.50
N GLU A 633 -9.22 18.77 19.54
CA GLU A 633 -9.75 19.88 20.34
C GLU A 633 -11.15 20.32 19.89
N ALA A 634 -11.39 20.36 18.57
CA ALA A 634 -12.68 20.73 18.02
C ALA A 634 -13.76 19.71 18.37
N LEU A 635 -13.46 18.42 18.30
CA LEU A 635 -14.36 17.33 18.68
C LEU A 635 -14.65 17.34 20.20
N TYR A 636 -13.63 17.62 21.01
CA TYR A 636 -13.83 17.74 22.46
C TYR A 636 -14.73 18.93 22.80
N ARG A 637 -14.59 20.09 22.14
CA ARG A 637 -15.48 21.23 22.29
C ARG A 637 -16.90 20.97 21.80
N LEU A 638 -17.04 20.32 20.64
CA LEU A 638 -18.34 19.87 20.14
C LEU A 638 -19.07 19.06 21.19
N LYS A 639 -18.38 18.14 21.84
CA LYS A 639 -18.90 17.36 22.95
C LYS A 639 -19.50 18.22 24.04
N GLN A 640 -18.72 19.17 24.53
CA GLN A 640 -19.19 20.06 25.60
C GLN A 640 -20.43 20.84 25.16
N ILE A 641 -20.45 21.37 23.94
CA ILE A 641 -21.58 22.11 23.38
C ILE A 641 -22.81 21.22 23.26
N LEU A 642 -22.67 19.98 22.79
CA LEU A 642 -23.78 19.05 22.62
C LEU A 642 -24.35 18.52 23.94
N ALA A 643 -23.54 18.50 25.00
CA ALA A 643 -23.97 18.12 26.34
C ALA A 643 -24.79 19.22 27.06
N GLU A 644 -24.74 20.46 26.58
CA GLU A 644 -25.50 21.56 27.14
C GLU A 644 -26.99 21.46 26.80
N GLY A 645 -27.86 21.38 27.80
CA GLY A 645 -29.32 21.35 27.64
C GLY A 645 -29.87 20.01 27.16
N ALA A 646 -30.83 20.04 26.21
CA ALA A 646 -31.48 18.83 25.71
C ALA A 646 -30.47 17.89 25.00
N PRO A 647 -30.63 16.55 25.10
CA PRO A 647 -29.74 15.60 24.44
C PRO A 647 -29.66 15.83 22.91
N TYR A 648 -28.45 15.69 22.35
CA TYR A 648 -28.28 15.71 20.90
C TYR A 648 -28.76 14.37 20.31
N THR A 649 -29.60 14.44 19.30
CA THR A 649 -30.19 13.26 18.63
C THR A 649 -29.76 13.13 17.16
N GLY A 650 -28.80 13.95 16.70
CA GLY A 650 -28.36 14.05 15.32
C GLY A 650 -27.41 12.93 14.84
N TYR A 651 -27.51 11.72 15.39
CA TYR A 651 -26.68 10.58 14.95
C TYR A 651 -27.01 10.05 13.57
N GLY A 652 -28.10 10.51 12.96
CA GLY A 652 -28.59 9.99 11.68
C GLY A 652 -27.59 10.03 10.54
N ARG A 653 -26.64 10.97 10.54
CA ARG A 653 -25.58 11.04 9.52
C ARG A 653 -24.50 10.00 9.71
N ILE A 654 -24.12 9.74 10.96
CA ILE A 654 -23.19 8.66 11.31
C ILE A 654 -23.81 7.31 10.99
N ASP A 655 -25.07 7.13 11.36
CA ASP A 655 -25.82 5.92 11.03
C ASP A 655 -26.01 5.77 9.52
N ALA A 656 -26.23 6.85 8.76
CA ALA A 656 -26.30 6.81 7.30
C ALA A 656 -24.96 6.45 6.66
N PHE A 657 -23.84 6.80 7.28
CA PHE A 657 -22.51 6.41 6.80
C PHE A 657 -22.21 4.92 7.05
N PHE A 658 -22.45 4.44 8.25
CA PHE A 658 -22.13 3.07 8.66
C PHE A 658 -23.28 2.08 8.44
N GLY A 659 -24.53 2.55 8.52
CA GLY A 659 -25.72 1.71 8.48
C GLY A 659 -25.81 0.81 7.23
N PRO A 660 -25.60 1.31 5.99
CA PRO A 660 -25.61 0.48 4.80
C PRO A 660 -24.57 -0.64 4.81
N MET A 661 -23.39 -0.38 5.39
CA MET A 661 -22.32 -1.36 5.52
C MET A 661 -22.70 -2.44 6.52
N VAL A 662 -23.21 -2.04 7.67
CA VAL A 662 -23.71 -2.96 8.71
C VAL A 662 -24.82 -3.82 8.16
N THR A 663 -25.78 -3.20 7.47
CA THR A 663 -26.92 -3.93 6.86
C THR A 663 -26.45 -4.93 5.80
N ALA A 664 -25.54 -4.54 4.92
CA ALA A 664 -24.99 -5.44 3.91
C ALA A 664 -24.23 -6.63 4.52
N LEU A 665 -23.49 -6.39 5.59
CA LEU A 665 -22.77 -7.44 6.29
C LEU A 665 -23.71 -8.38 7.06
N ARG A 666 -24.71 -7.84 7.73
CA ARG A 666 -25.75 -8.64 8.41
C ARG A 666 -26.51 -9.51 7.41
N ALA A 667 -26.93 -8.94 6.29
CA ALA A 667 -27.64 -9.69 5.24
C ALA A 667 -26.77 -10.80 4.65
N LYS A 668 -25.47 -10.58 4.54
CA LYS A 668 -24.52 -11.56 3.97
C LYS A 668 -24.07 -12.62 4.95
N TYR A 669 -23.93 -12.28 6.24
CA TYR A 669 -23.23 -13.09 7.23
C TYR A 669 -24.05 -13.47 8.45
N ASP A 670 -25.30 -13.00 8.54
CA ASP A 670 -26.26 -13.29 9.62
C ASP A 670 -25.72 -12.98 11.03
N GLU A 671 -24.99 -11.85 11.18
CA GLU A 671 -24.36 -11.46 12.44
C GLU A 671 -24.62 -10.02 12.86
N ASP A 672 -25.21 -9.88 14.04
CA ASP A 672 -25.58 -8.59 14.62
C ASP A 672 -24.49 -7.96 15.50
N SER A 673 -23.64 -8.75 16.14
CA SER A 673 -22.83 -8.29 17.26
C SER A 673 -21.48 -7.65 16.87
N VAL A 674 -20.87 -8.09 15.78
CA VAL A 674 -19.49 -7.71 15.44
C VAL A 674 -19.38 -6.24 15.02
N MET A 675 -20.38 -5.75 14.29
CA MET A 675 -20.34 -4.40 13.74
C MET A 675 -20.77 -3.32 14.74
N VAL A 676 -21.65 -3.66 15.66
CA VAL A 676 -22.03 -2.75 16.76
C VAL A 676 -20.79 -2.41 17.59
N GLY A 677 -19.97 -3.39 17.91
CA GLY A 677 -18.70 -3.19 18.62
C GLY A 677 -17.68 -2.31 17.88
N CYS A 678 -17.73 -2.24 16.54
CA CYS A 678 -16.86 -1.37 15.74
C CYS A 678 -17.42 0.05 15.55
N ILE A 679 -18.74 0.22 15.49
CA ILE A 679 -19.39 1.51 15.26
C ILE A 679 -19.56 2.32 16.55
N GLU A 680 -19.93 1.67 17.63
CA GLU A 680 -20.14 2.34 18.92
C GLU A 680 -18.93 3.11 19.45
N PRO A 681 -17.69 2.60 19.39
CA PRO A 681 -16.51 3.40 19.76
C PRO A 681 -16.35 4.67 18.92
N PHE A 682 -16.70 4.64 17.64
CA PHE A 682 -16.65 5.83 16.79
C PHE A 682 -17.74 6.83 17.15
N LYS A 683 -18.97 6.38 17.40
CA LYS A 683 -20.06 7.21 17.93
C LYS A 683 -19.65 7.83 19.28
N LEU A 684 -19.08 7.03 20.17
CA LEU A 684 -18.57 7.49 21.47
C LEU A 684 -17.45 8.52 21.28
N ALA A 685 -16.55 8.31 20.35
CA ALA A 685 -15.45 9.20 20.09
C ALA A 685 -15.88 10.56 19.49
N VAL A 686 -16.91 10.56 18.61
CA VAL A 686 -17.37 11.76 17.89
C VAL A 686 -18.45 12.51 18.67
N VAL A 687 -19.34 11.81 19.37
CA VAL A 687 -20.59 12.37 19.88
C VAL A 687 -20.79 12.16 21.36
N GLN A 688 -20.39 11.02 21.90
CA GLN A 688 -20.48 10.74 23.32
C GLN A 688 -19.10 10.81 23.92
N SER A 689 -18.90 11.57 24.79
CA SER A 689 -17.70 11.49 25.56
C SER A 689 -18.06 11.10 26.95
N GLN A 690 -17.46 10.20 27.43
CA GLN A 690 -17.38 9.92 28.86
C GLN A 690 -16.34 10.78 29.52
#